data_fab6fa567a8b91690f0d105f28e90c91
#
_entry.id   fab6fa567a8b91690f0d105f28e90c91
#
_cell.length_a   1.000
_cell.length_b   1.000
_cell.length_c   1.000
_cell.angle_alpha   90.00
_cell.angle_beta   90.00
_cell.angle_gamma   90.00
#
_symmetry.space_group_name_H-M   'P 1'
#
loop_
_entity.id
_entity.type
_entity.pdbx_description
1 polymer ?
#
loop_
_entity_poly.entity_id
_entity_poly.type
_entity_poly.pdbx_seq_one_letter_code
_entity_poly.pdbx_strand_id
1 'polypeptide(L)'
;MPLPCDPTGDVPCRVHLAFLPPWTGLAMQAVNLVTWIVFAYGLYARWRLWKKGAAGSPDGSFWRHLERLIDVSVLQRKVLRRRFAGVMHVLLYTGFIALGIGTALIAFNVDILVHANVDILREAPYLAYEFALDFMGLAFVVGLGMVFFRRLVRRPRYLVTGRGDLYLPGMLLLLLVQGFVLEGLRLAVLQPAWQEWSFVGYALSLFFRAMGVDGDLVAVTAIGGDVTVTPVAALAWSYGFLWWFHAGATFLFAATLPWTKASHLLFSPATTYLERLGPYGKLEKPFDIDVLAQPDAPTPALGAASTTAFTWVDRAQLDACTICGRCTAVCPAWSTDKPLDPMRVILDLREAMVKEAKGEALGEPLPDVVGYDELWACTTCMACMEECPVSIRHVPFIIELRRNYAMELGRIPEEAKGMLRNIETNYNPWGVGWDQRGRWAEGLGVRTLSEIVAAGETVDVLYWVGCAASFDDRNRKVAQAFARLLQKAGVRFAILGPEERCTGDPARRIGNEYLAQTMIKANVETLNRYAVTKIVTACPHCFNAIRHEYPDFGGTFEVVHHTVFLAELLRDGRLTPAKEVEDLITYHDPCYLGRYNGVYEEPRDVLLRLPGVRTVEMQQCREKGFCCGAGGARMWMEERIGERVNHRRLGHVEETGARTVASACPYCLLMFDDAAKSKGREDIARVDVAELLDRAT
;
A
#
# COMPACT_ATOMS: atom_id res chain seq x y z
N MET A 1 -2.66 40.06 -36.91
CA MET A 1 -1.39 39.32 -36.73
C MET A 1 -0.98 39.46 -35.26
N PRO A 2 -0.57 38.43 -34.60
CA PRO A 2 -0.04 38.59 -33.24
C PRO A 2 1.17 39.54 -33.30
N LEU A 3 1.26 40.42 -32.31
CA LEU A 3 2.41 41.34 -32.23
C LEU A 3 3.69 40.49 -32.06
N PRO A 4 4.67 40.59 -32.92
CA PRO A 4 5.92 39.82 -32.79
C PRO A 4 6.59 40.14 -31.46
N CYS A 5 7.24 39.15 -30.85
CA CYS A 5 8.05 39.34 -29.65
C CYS A 5 9.35 40.05 -30.03
N ASP A 6 9.51 41.30 -29.56
CA ASP A 6 10.76 42.05 -29.68
C ASP A 6 11.60 41.86 -28.43
N PRO A 7 12.72 41.11 -28.49
CA PRO A 7 13.57 40.89 -27.34
C PRO A 7 14.32 42.16 -26.90
N THR A 8 14.36 43.22 -27.73
CA THR A 8 14.97 44.51 -27.42
C THR A 8 14.01 45.57 -26.92
N GLY A 9 12.68 45.24 -26.94
CA GLY A 9 11.62 46.11 -26.46
C GLY A 9 11.38 46.00 -24.95
N ASP A 10 10.43 46.81 -24.44
CA ASP A 10 10.08 46.87 -23.01
C ASP A 10 9.03 45.88 -22.59
N VAL A 11 8.43 45.12 -23.52
CA VAL A 11 7.34 44.22 -23.24
C VAL A 11 7.85 42.78 -23.06
N PRO A 12 7.77 42.20 -21.86
CA PRO A 12 8.21 40.84 -21.61
C PRO A 12 7.49 39.81 -22.50
N CYS A 13 8.27 39.04 -23.27
CA CYS A 13 7.80 38.01 -24.19
C CYS A 13 8.91 37.04 -24.52
N ARG A 14 8.58 35.91 -25.19
CA ARG A 14 9.56 34.91 -25.62
C ARG A 14 9.66 34.84 -27.13
N VAL A 15 10.88 35.01 -27.66
CA VAL A 15 11.18 34.69 -29.05
C VAL A 15 11.12 33.18 -29.22
N HIS A 16 10.10 32.71 -29.95
CA HIS A 16 9.87 31.30 -30.17
C HIS A 16 10.82 30.75 -31.24
N LEU A 17 11.39 29.55 -30.99
CA LEU A 17 12.37 28.91 -31.85
C LEU A 17 13.55 29.83 -32.26
N ALA A 18 13.99 30.74 -31.35
CA ALA A 18 15.15 31.60 -31.59
C ALA A 18 16.34 30.80 -32.11
N PHE A 19 17.04 31.35 -33.11
CA PHE A 19 18.25 30.81 -33.75
C PHE A 19 18.05 29.51 -34.56
N LEU A 20 16.78 29.04 -34.74
CA LEU A 20 16.47 27.82 -35.47
C LEU A 20 15.90 28.11 -36.85
N PRO A 21 16.14 27.22 -37.84
CA PRO A 21 15.56 27.38 -39.19
C PRO A 21 14.02 27.33 -39.15
N PRO A 22 13.32 28.01 -40.08
CA PRO A 22 11.85 28.05 -40.12
C PRO A 22 11.16 26.68 -40.24
N TRP A 23 11.80 25.69 -40.83
CA TRP A 23 11.27 24.33 -40.97
C TRP A 23 11.22 23.57 -39.63
N THR A 24 11.91 24.06 -38.60
CA THR A 24 12.00 23.39 -37.28
C THR A 24 10.62 23.17 -36.66
N GLY A 25 9.71 24.14 -36.77
CA GLY A 25 8.35 23.99 -36.23
C GLY A 25 7.59 22.82 -36.84
N LEU A 26 7.60 22.70 -38.18
CA LEU A 26 6.95 21.59 -38.88
C LEU A 26 7.59 20.23 -38.55
N ALA A 27 8.92 20.17 -38.50
CA ALA A 27 9.64 18.94 -38.13
C ALA A 27 9.31 18.52 -36.68
N MET A 28 9.26 19.48 -35.76
CA MET A 28 8.87 19.21 -34.34
C MET A 28 7.46 18.65 -34.25
N GLN A 29 6.46 19.21 -34.98
CA GLN A 29 5.10 18.68 -35.00
C GLN A 29 5.03 17.26 -35.55
N ALA A 30 5.79 16.93 -36.61
CA ALA A 30 5.87 15.60 -37.16
C ALA A 30 6.44 14.59 -36.16
N VAL A 31 7.55 14.92 -35.47
CA VAL A 31 8.15 14.07 -34.44
C VAL A 31 7.20 13.93 -33.24
N ASN A 32 6.53 15.01 -32.86
CA ASN A 32 5.53 14.98 -31.78
C ASN A 32 4.39 14.00 -32.10
N LEU A 33 3.84 14.02 -33.32
CA LEU A 33 2.79 13.10 -33.77
C LEU A 33 3.26 11.63 -33.64
N VAL A 34 4.48 11.35 -34.14
CA VAL A 34 5.07 10.00 -34.03
C VAL A 34 5.23 9.58 -32.56
N THR A 35 5.68 10.50 -31.71
CA THR A 35 5.82 10.30 -30.26
C THR A 35 4.52 9.88 -29.63
N TRP A 36 3.41 10.60 -29.91
CA TRP A 36 2.09 10.27 -29.38
C TRP A 36 1.52 8.97 -29.92
N ILE A 37 1.79 8.62 -31.18
CA ILE A 37 1.41 7.32 -31.75
C ILE A 37 2.13 6.18 -31.00
N VAL A 38 3.43 6.29 -30.81
CA VAL A 38 4.22 5.27 -30.08
C VAL A 38 3.77 5.19 -28.61
N PHE A 39 3.56 6.32 -27.95
CA PHE A 39 3.04 6.36 -26.60
C PHE A 39 1.66 5.69 -26.46
N ALA A 40 0.72 6.04 -27.34
CA ALA A 40 -0.63 5.44 -27.34
C ALA A 40 -0.59 3.93 -27.60
N TYR A 41 0.27 3.48 -28.52
CA TYR A 41 0.51 2.07 -28.75
C TYR A 41 1.04 1.37 -27.49
N GLY A 42 1.95 2.01 -26.75
CA GLY A 42 2.46 1.49 -25.49
C GLY A 42 1.38 1.32 -24.42
N LEU A 43 0.50 2.32 -24.27
CA LEU A 43 -0.65 2.23 -23.37
C LEU A 43 -1.60 1.10 -23.78
N TYR A 44 -1.92 1.01 -25.07
CA TYR A 44 -2.77 -0.05 -25.61
C TYR A 44 -2.17 -1.44 -25.36
N ALA A 45 -0.87 -1.61 -25.59
CA ALA A 45 -0.17 -2.87 -25.36
C ALA A 45 -0.26 -3.30 -23.87
N ARG A 46 -0.08 -2.36 -22.94
CA ARG A 46 -0.23 -2.63 -21.50
C ARG A 46 -1.68 -2.94 -21.12
N TRP A 47 -2.62 -2.18 -21.62
CA TRP A 47 -4.04 -2.45 -21.39
C TRP A 47 -4.45 -3.84 -21.91
N ARG A 48 -4.02 -4.24 -23.12
CA ARG A 48 -4.24 -5.61 -23.63
C ARG A 48 -3.63 -6.68 -22.74
N LEU A 49 -2.44 -6.41 -22.19
CA LEU A 49 -1.78 -7.31 -21.25
C LEU A 49 -2.65 -7.53 -20.01
N TRP A 50 -3.16 -6.46 -19.41
CA TRP A 50 -4.01 -6.57 -18.22
C TRP A 50 -5.33 -7.28 -18.52
N LYS A 51 -5.97 -6.97 -19.63
CA LYS A 51 -7.28 -7.55 -20.03
C LYS A 51 -7.27 -9.06 -20.30
N LYS A 52 -6.11 -9.70 -20.34
CA LYS A 52 -6.00 -11.17 -20.33
C LYS A 52 -6.34 -11.79 -18.97
N GLY A 53 -6.43 -11.01 -17.90
CA GLY A 53 -6.84 -11.46 -16.57
C GLY A 53 -8.34 -11.73 -16.46
N ALA A 54 -8.73 -12.38 -15.38
CA ALA A 54 -10.11 -12.64 -15.05
C ALA A 54 -10.94 -11.34 -14.98
N ALA A 55 -12.26 -11.48 -15.11
CA ALA A 55 -13.18 -10.37 -14.94
C ALA A 55 -13.05 -9.76 -13.55
N GLY A 56 -13.16 -8.44 -13.46
CA GLY A 56 -13.13 -7.70 -12.22
C GLY A 56 -13.59 -6.27 -12.47
N SER A 57 -14.25 -5.69 -11.49
CA SER A 57 -14.66 -4.30 -11.52
C SER A 57 -14.17 -3.59 -10.25
N PRO A 58 -13.84 -2.29 -10.32
CA PRO A 58 -13.70 -1.49 -9.12
C PRO A 58 -15.02 -1.50 -8.34
N ASP A 59 -14.96 -1.58 -7.03
CA ASP A 59 -16.11 -1.48 -6.16
C ASP A 59 -16.26 -0.03 -5.65
N GLY A 60 -17.49 0.43 -5.49
CA GLY A 60 -17.78 1.76 -4.95
C GLY A 60 -18.21 2.81 -5.98
N SER A 61 -18.43 4.03 -5.50
CA SER A 61 -18.88 5.14 -6.35
C SER A 61 -17.69 5.88 -6.99
N PHE A 62 -17.93 6.50 -8.14
CA PHE A 62 -16.97 7.37 -8.83
C PHE A 62 -16.31 8.39 -7.88
N TRP A 63 -17.08 9.03 -7.02
CA TRP A 63 -16.58 10.06 -6.11
C TRP A 63 -15.62 9.53 -5.05
N ARG A 64 -15.87 8.33 -4.51
CA ARG A 64 -14.95 7.68 -3.57
C ARG A 64 -13.63 7.30 -4.23
N HIS A 65 -13.66 6.82 -5.47
CA HIS A 65 -12.45 6.55 -6.25
C HIS A 65 -11.67 7.83 -6.57
N LEU A 66 -12.38 8.92 -6.91
CA LEU A 66 -11.76 10.22 -7.14
C LEU A 66 -11.13 10.80 -5.87
N GLU A 67 -11.82 10.72 -4.73
CA GLU A 67 -11.27 11.09 -3.43
C GLU A 67 -9.99 10.30 -3.13
N ARG A 68 -10.02 9.00 -3.36
CA ARG A 68 -8.86 8.12 -3.16
C ARG A 68 -7.68 8.50 -4.07
N LEU A 69 -7.97 8.78 -5.33
CA LEU A 69 -6.97 9.27 -6.29
C LEU A 69 -6.33 10.58 -5.82
N ILE A 70 -7.14 11.54 -5.38
CA ILE A 70 -6.66 12.82 -4.88
C ILE A 70 -5.79 12.62 -3.64
N ASP A 71 -6.26 11.85 -2.66
CA ASP A 71 -5.56 11.62 -1.40
C ASP A 71 -4.19 10.95 -1.58
N VAL A 72 -4.14 9.88 -2.37
CA VAL A 72 -2.94 9.05 -2.52
C VAL A 72 -2.00 9.56 -3.60
N SER A 73 -2.53 9.91 -4.78
CA SER A 73 -1.70 10.23 -5.95
C SER A 73 -1.42 11.72 -6.11
N VAL A 74 -2.40 12.61 -5.83
CA VAL A 74 -2.22 14.06 -5.97
C VAL A 74 -1.59 14.66 -4.71
N LEU A 75 -2.18 14.44 -3.53
CA LEU A 75 -1.70 14.95 -2.25
C LEU A 75 -0.52 14.15 -1.67
N GLN A 76 -0.21 13.00 -2.25
CA GLN A 76 0.96 12.18 -1.89
C GLN A 76 1.03 11.78 -0.40
N ARG A 77 -0.11 11.70 0.33
CA ARG A 77 -0.12 11.51 1.79
C ARG A 77 0.63 10.26 2.23
N LYS A 78 0.46 9.12 1.53
CA LYS A 78 1.22 7.89 1.82
C LYS A 78 2.72 8.07 1.54
N VAL A 79 3.08 8.82 0.51
CA VAL A 79 4.49 9.09 0.17
C VAL A 79 5.17 9.92 1.25
N LEU A 80 4.49 10.93 1.78
CA LEU A 80 4.98 11.87 2.80
C LEU A 80 5.20 11.23 4.18
N ARG A 81 4.61 10.07 4.47
CA ARG A 81 4.82 9.35 5.75
C ARG A 81 6.30 9.10 6.08
N ARG A 82 7.20 9.05 5.09
CA ARG A 82 8.66 8.94 5.26
C ARG A 82 9.35 10.25 4.90
N ARG A 83 9.72 11.06 5.87
CA ARG A 83 10.22 12.44 5.72
C ARG A 83 11.22 12.61 4.56
N PHE A 84 12.38 11.95 4.60
CA PHE A 84 13.41 12.12 3.56
C PHE A 84 12.92 11.69 2.17
N ALA A 85 12.37 10.48 2.06
CA ALA A 85 11.88 9.96 0.79
C ALA A 85 10.61 10.69 0.30
N GLY A 86 9.80 11.22 1.22
CA GLY A 86 8.63 12.02 0.92
C GLY A 86 9.00 13.36 0.31
N VAL A 87 9.85 14.15 0.99
CA VAL A 87 10.34 15.44 0.48
C VAL A 87 11.03 15.27 -0.88
N MET A 88 11.96 14.31 -0.98
CA MET A 88 12.61 13.97 -2.25
C MET A 88 11.58 13.73 -3.37
N HIS A 89 10.54 12.93 -3.11
CA HIS A 89 9.54 12.60 -4.13
C HIS A 89 8.64 13.79 -4.46
N VAL A 90 8.27 14.61 -3.48
CA VAL A 90 7.45 15.82 -3.72
C VAL A 90 8.20 16.80 -4.60
N LEU A 91 9.50 17.04 -4.35
CA LEU A 91 10.33 17.91 -5.21
C LEU A 91 10.39 17.38 -6.66
N LEU A 92 10.53 16.07 -6.83
CA LEU A 92 10.49 15.43 -8.15
C LEU A 92 9.12 15.55 -8.82
N TYR A 93 8.07 15.25 -8.08
CA TYR A 93 6.71 15.23 -8.58
C TYR A 93 6.23 16.63 -8.99
N THR A 94 6.38 17.62 -8.09
CA THR A 94 5.94 18.99 -8.35
C THR A 94 6.79 19.64 -9.46
N GLY A 95 8.12 19.44 -9.45
CA GLY A 95 8.99 19.92 -10.50
C GLY A 95 8.66 19.31 -11.86
N PHE A 96 8.48 17.98 -11.94
CA PHE A 96 8.13 17.31 -13.19
C PHE A 96 6.78 17.79 -13.75
N ILE A 97 5.75 17.91 -12.91
CA ILE A 97 4.43 18.40 -13.33
C ILE A 97 4.49 19.86 -13.75
N ALA A 98 5.16 20.72 -13.00
CA ALA A 98 5.28 22.14 -13.32
C ALA A 98 5.96 22.35 -14.67
N LEU A 99 7.08 21.68 -14.91
CA LEU A 99 7.81 21.76 -16.18
C LEU A 99 6.99 21.17 -17.34
N GLY A 100 6.27 20.07 -17.11
CA GLY A 100 5.36 19.47 -18.09
C GLY A 100 4.21 20.41 -18.46
N ILE A 101 3.55 21.01 -17.47
CA ILE A 101 2.50 22.02 -17.68
C ILE A 101 3.10 23.24 -18.39
N GLY A 102 4.28 23.71 -17.99
CA GLY A 102 4.94 24.83 -18.63
C GLY A 102 5.23 24.57 -20.12
N THR A 103 5.73 23.38 -20.45
CA THR A 103 5.95 22.98 -21.85
C THR A 103 4.63 22.90 -22.64
N ALA A 104 3.59 22.31 -22.05
CA ALA A 104 2.27 22.25 -22.68
C ALA A 104 1.65 23.63 -22.87
N LEU A 105 1.80 24.52 -21.89
CA LEU A 105 1.25 25.87 -21.92
C LEU A 105 1.90 26.72 -23.03
N ILE A 106 3.24 26.64 -23.18
CA ILE A 106 3.90 27.38 -24.26
C ILE A 106 3.53 26.82 -25.64
N ALA A 107 3.43 25.48 -25.77
CA ALA A 107 2.98 24.86 -27.02
C ALA A 107 1.54 25.30 -27.36
N PHE A 108 0.63 25.26 -26.38
CA PHE A 108 -0.76 25.70 -26.55
C PHE A 108 -0.86 27.18 -26.92
N ASN A 109 -0.07 28.02 -26.25
CA ASN A 109 -0.02 29.46 -26.56
C ASN A 109 0.44 29.71 -27.99
N VAL A 110 1.54 29.10 -28.40
CA VAL A 110 2.19 29.33 -29.71
C VAL A 110 1.45 28.65 -30.86
N ASP A 111 1.08 27.38 -30.68
CA ASP A 111 0.51 26.57 -31.78
C ASP A 111 -1.01 26.81 -31.97
N ILE A 112 -1.70 27.35 -30.97
CA ILE A 112 -3.16 27.54 -31.02
C ILE A 112 -3.57 29.00 -30.79
N LEU A 113 -3.24 29.56 -29.60
CA LEU A 113 -3.79 30.86 -29.20
C LEU A 113 -3.23 32.02 -30.01
N VAL A 114 -1.94 32.02 -30.32
CA VAL A 114 -1.32 33.06 -31.15
C VAL A 114 -1.96 33.11 -32.55
N HIS A 115 -2.33 31.96 -33.12
CA HIS A 115 -3.06 31.92 -34.40
C HIS A 115 -4.50 32.48 -34.30
N ALA A 116 -5.07 32.50 -33.08
CA ALA A 116 -6.34 33.13 -32.78
C ALA A 116 -6.20 34.61 -32.34
N ASN A 117 -5.01 35.21 -32.48
CA ASN A 117 -4.65 36.56 -32.03
C ASN A 117 -4.71 36.75 -30.50
N VAL A 118 -4.54 35.70 -29.74
CA VAL A 118 -4.46 35.70 -28.27
C VAL A 118 -3.06 35.28 -27.86
N ASP A 119 -2.38 36.03 -27.00
CA ASP A 119 -1.10 35.69 -26.41
C ASP A 119 -1.20 35.82 -24.90
N ILE A 120 -1.30 34.67 -24.21
CA ILE A 120 -1.44 34.62 -22.75
C ILE A 120 -0.08 34.63 -22.03
N LEU A 121 1.01 34.39 -22.75
CA LEU A 121 2.39 34.43 -22.21
C LEU A 121 3.11 35.73 -22.64
N ARG A 122 2.53 36.84 -22.21
CA ARG A 122 3.07 38.20 -22.46
C ARG A 122 3.00 39.02 -21.18
N GLU A 123 3.88 39.99 -21.02
CA GLU A 123 3.95 40.90 -19.86
C GLU A 123 4.12 40.16 -18.52
N ALA A 124 3.34 40.52 -17.48
CA ALA A 124 3.43 39.94 -16.15
C ALA A 124 3.15 38.39 -16.10
N PRO A 125 2.19 37.85 -16.86
CA PRO A 125 2.02 36.39 -16.95
C PRO A 125 3.28 35.65 -17.45
N TYR A 126 4.03 36.24 -18.41
CA TYR A 126 5.24 35.62 -18.88
C TYR A 126 6.36 35.65 -17.82
N LEU A 127 6.50 36.77 -17.09
CA LEU A 127 7.47 36.86 -15.99
C LEU A 127 7.21 35.84 -14.89
N ALA A 128 5.92 35.70 -14.51
CA ALA A 128 5.52 34.68 -13.54
C ALA A 128 5.80 33.25 -14.03
N TYR A 129 5.58 32.98 -15.31
CA TYR A 129 5.90 31.71 -15.96
C TYR A 129 7.40 31.39 -15.91
N GLU A 130 8.26 32.30 -16.33
CA GLU A 130 9.74 32.15 -16.33
C GLU A 130 10.24 31.87 -14.89
N PHE A 131 9.84 32.73 -13.93
CA PHE A 131 10.23 32.54 -12.53
C PHE A 131 9.75 31.17 -11.95
N ALA A 132 8.51 30.79 -12.20
CA ALA A 132 7.95 29.55 -11.69
C ALA A 132 8.68 28.33 -12.26
N LEU A 133 9.02 28.32 -13.55
CA LEU A 133 9.72 27.20 -14.16
C LEU A 133 11.16 27.09 -13.69
N ASP A 134 11.87 28.21 -13.52
CA ASP A 134 13.22 28.21 -12.96
C ASP A 134 13.25 27.68 -11.52
N PHE A 135 12.30 28.16 -10.69
CA PHE A 135 12.19 27.72 -9.30
C PHE A 135 11.87 26.22 -9.22
N MET A 136 10.90 25.75 -10.00
CA MET A 136 10.50 24.34 -10.01
C MET A 136 11.57 23.45 -10.66
N GLY A 137 12.27 23.94 -11.67
CA GLY A 137 13.42 23.26 -12.27
C GLY A 137 14.56 23.06 -11.26
N LEU A 138 14.90 24.09 -10.49
CA LEU A 138 15.90 23.99 -9.43
C LEU A 138 15.45 23.03 -8.31
N ALA A 139 14.20 23.11 -7.89
CA ALA A 139 13.63 22.17 -6.91
C ALA A 139 13.72 20.73 -7.40
N PHE A 140 13.47 20.50 -8.69
CA PHE A 140 13.61 19.18 -9.33
C PHE A 140 15.06 18.69 -9.33
N VAL A 141 16.04 19.54 -9.64
CA VAL A 141 17.48 19.22 -9.56
C VAL A 141 17.86 18.80 -8.14
N VAL A 142 17.40 19.53 -7.12
CA VAL A 142 17.62 19.16 -5.71
C VAL A 142 17.00 17.79 -5.41
N GLY A 143 15.78 17.54 -5.86
CA GLY A 143 15.11 16.24 -5.72
C GLY A 143 15.90 15.09 -6.36
N LEU A 144 16.45 15.30 -7.57
CA LEU A 144 17.31 14.32 -8.24
C LEU A 144 18.63 14.10 -7.49
N GLY A 145 19.24 15.16 -6.98
CA GLY A 145 20.42 15.07 -6.09
C GLY A 145 20.14 14.19 -4.86
N MET A 146 18.97 14.34 -4.23
CA MET A 146 18.55 13.49 -3.12
C MET A 146 18.36 12.02 -3.56
N VAL A 147 17.88 11.73 -4.78
CA VAL A 147 17.80 10.35 -5.32
C VAL A 147 19.18 9.74 -5.44
N PHE A 148 20.13 10.45 -6.07
CA PHE A 148 21.51 9.97 -6.22
C PHE A 148 22.17 9.76 -4.85
N PHE A 149 22.02 10.71 -3.93
CA PHE A 149 22.55 10.57 -2.56
C PHE A 149 21.97 9.32 -1.88
N ARG A 150 20.66 9.11 -1.95
CA ARG A 150 20.00 7.94 -1.33
C ARG A 150 20.47 6.62 -1.93
N ARG A 151 20.67 6.55 -3.26
CA ARG A 151 21.01 5.31 -3.98
C ARG A 151 22.51 5.02 -4.00
N LEU A 152 23.34 6.03 -4.07
CA LEU A 152 24.79 5.86 -4.23
C LEU A 152 25.57 5.99 -2.91
N VAL A 153 25.08 6.82 -1.98
CA VAL A 153 25.76 7.09 -0.71
C VAL A 153 25.11 6.36 0.44
N ARG A 154 23.81 6.62 0.71
CA ARG A 154 23.09 6.06 1.87
C ARG A 154 22.77 4.56 1.75
N ARG A 155 22.49 4.07 0.56
CA ARG A 155 22.26 2.66 0.17
C ARG A 155 21.48 1.83 1.19
N PRO A 156 20.19 2.15 1.48
CA PRO A 156 19.41 1.35 2.41
C PRO A 156 19.32 -0.12 1.96
N ARG A 157 19.46 -1.08 2.88
CA ARG A 157 19.49 -2.53 2.58
C ARG A 157 18.28 -3.01 1.74
N TYR A 158 17.11 -2.44 1.94
CA TYR A 158 15.89 -2.79 1.22
C TYR A 158 15.77 -2.16 -0.18
N LEU A 159 16.72 -1.31 -0.58
CA LEU A 159 16.69 -0.61 -1.86
C LEU A 159 17.73 -1.19 -2.82
N VAL A 160 17.27 -2.04 -3.71
CA VAL A 160 18.13 -2.56 -4.79
C VAL A 160 18.40 -1.43 -5.79
N THR A 161 19.68 -1.23 -6.14
CA THR A 161 20.10 -0.24 -7.12
C THR A 161 20.82 -0.95 -8.28
N GLY A 162 20.11 -1.09 -9.39
CA GLY A 162 20.64 -1.59 -10.65
C GLY A 162 20.91 -0.45 -11.66
N ARG A 163 21.49 -0.77 -12.82
CA ARG A 163 21.75 0.22 -13.91
C ARG A 163 20.47 0.92 -14.37
N GLY A 164 19.35 0.18 -14.49
CA GLY A 164 18.05 0.75 -14.86
C GLY A 164 17.45 1.71 -13.83
N ASP A 165 17.89 1.64 -12.55
CA ASP A 165 17.45 2.56 -11.50
C ASP A 165 18.12 3.92 -11.54
N LEU A 166 19.30 4.00 -12.17
CA LEU A 166 20.05 5.23 -12.35
C LEU A 166 19.77 5.87 -13.72
N TYR A 167 19.30 5.08 -14.69
CA TYR A 167 18.98 5.58 -16.04
C TYR A 167 17.92 6.68 -16.01
N LEU A 168 16.77 6.43 -15.40
CA LEU A 168 15.67 7.41 -15.35
C LEU A 168 16.06 8.72 -14.67
N PRO A 169 16.57 8.75 -13.41
CA PRO A 169 16.99 10.01 -12.80
C PRO A 169 18.16 10.68 -13.54
N GLY A 170 19.06 9.90 -14.16
CA GLY A 170 20.14 10.43 -14.98
C GLY A 170 19.64 11.12 -16.25
N MET A 171 18.68 10.51 -16.94
CA MET A 171 18.04 11.10 -18.12
C MET A 171 17.26 12.37 -17.77
N LEU A 172 16.51 12.36 -16.67
CA LEU A 172 15.80 13.56 -16.21
C LEU A 172 16.76 14.70 -15.82
N LEU A 173 17.89 14.38 -15.16
CA LEU A 173 18.92 15.36 -14.85
C LEU A 173 19.54 15.93 -16.13
N LEU A 174 19.83 15.09 -17.11
CA LEU A 174 20.34 15.51 -18.41
C LEU A 174 19.38 16.50 -19.09
N LEU A 175 18.09 16.16 -19.14
CA LEU A 175 17.06 17.04 -19.72
C LEU A 175 16.99 18.40 -19.02
N LEU A 176 17.05 18.42 -17.69
CA LEU A 176 17.02 19.65 -16.91
C LEU A 176 18.25 20.52 -17.16
N VAL A 177 19.44 19.92 -17.10
CA VAL A 177 20.70 20.66 -17.35
C VAL A 177 20.70 21.21 -18.75
N GLN A 178 20.31 20.45 -19.77
CA GLN A 178 20.21 20.94 -21.14
C GLN A 178 19.19 22.08 -21.28
N GLY A 179 18.01 21.97 -20.61
CA GLY A 179 17.02 23.03 -20.60
C GLY A 179 17.60 24.37 -20.07
N PHE A 180 18.22 24.32 -18.90
CA PHE A 180 18.88 25.51 -18.33
C PHE A 180 20.04 26.04 -19.17
N VAL A 181 20.85 25.16 -19.80
CA VAL A 181 21.90 25.55 -20.71
C VAL A 181 21.36 26.29 -21.95
N LEU A 182 20.30 25.75 -22.57
CA LEU A 182 19.61 26.36 -23.70
C LEU A 182 19.04 27.74 -23.34
N GLU A 183 18.43 27.85 -22.17
CA GLU A 183 17.90 29.10 -21.67
C GLU A 183 19.02 30.11 -21.39
N GLY A 184 20.08 29.72 -20.69
CA GLY A 184 21.21 30.57 -20.42
C GLY A 184 21.91 31.07 -21.70
N LEU A 185 22.05 30.21 -22.71
CA LEU A 185 22.58 30.61 -24.02
C LEU A 185 21.67 31.65 -24.71
N ARG A 186 20.34 31.39 -24.69
CA ARG A 186 19.35 32.33 -25.26
C ARG A 186 19.44 33.71 -24.59
N LEU A 187 19.48 33.72 -23.25
CA LEU A 187 19.58 34.97 -22.48
C LEU A 187 20.91 35.66 -22.63
N ALA A 188 22.02 34.93 -22.80
CA ALA A 188 23.36 35.51 -23.04
C ALA A 188 23.38 36.30 -24.35
N VAL A 189 22.71 35.80 -25.39
CA VAL A 189 22.71 36.39 -26.71
C VAL A 189 21.67 37.50 -26.88
N LEU A 190 20.41 37.26 -26.43
CA LEU A 190 19.29 38.20 -26.62
C LEU A 190 19.27 39.35 -25.59
N GLN A 191 19.77 39.12 -24.40
CA GLN A 191 19.87 40.07 -23.29
C GLN A 191 18.60 40.92 -23.03
N PRO A 192 17.40 40.29 -22.93
CA PRO A 192 16.19 41.06 -22.72
C PRO A 192 16.19 41.73 -21.35
N ALA A 193 15.53 42.91 -21.23
CA ALA A 193 15.51 43.71 -19.99
C ALA A 193 14.96 42.95 -18.77
N TRP A 194 14.10 41.94 -18.99
CA TRP A 194 13.48 41.11 -17.95
C TRP A 194 14.23 39.80 -17.65
N GLN A 195 15.45 39.57 -18.16
CA GLN A 195 16.20 38.33 -18.03
C GLN A 195 16.41 37.84 -16.59
N GLU A 196 16.40 38.74 -15.59
CA GLU A 196 16.57 38.41 -14.18
C GLU A 196 15.42 37.57 -13.59
N TRP A 197 14.23 37.55 -14.23
CA TRP A 197 13.12 36.72 -13.81
C TRP A 197 13.38 35.22 -14.03
N SER A 198 14.22 34.87 -15.00
CA SER A 198 14.76 33.51 -15.18
C SER A 198 16.10 33.42 -14.44
N PHE A 199 16.08 33.43 -13.12
CA PHE A 199 17.25 33.64 -12.29
C PHE A 199 18.34 32.56 -12.46
N VAL A 200 18.01 31.28 -12.74
CA VAL A 200 18.96 30.21 -13.05
C VAL A 200 19.52 30.40 -14.45
N GLY A 201 18.65 30.65 -15.44
CA GLY A 201 19.03 30.98 -16.81
C GLY A 201 19.89 32.22 -16.88
N TYR A 202 19.57 33.27 -16.11
CA TYR A 202 20.35 34.50 -16.01
C TYR A 202 21.77 34.26 -15.44
N ALA A 203 21.87 33.51 -14.34
CA ALA A 203 23.17 33.16 -13.77
C ALA A 203 24.07 32.42 -14.78
N LEU A 204 23.48 31.47 -15.54
CA LEU A 204 24.19 30.80 -16.63
C LEU A 204 24.52 31.74 -17.78
N SER A 205 23.66 32.72 -18.10
CA SER A 205 23.93 33.70 -19.15
C SER A 205 25.16 34.57 -18.84
N LEU A 206 25.34 34.94 -17.57
CA LEU A 206 26.55 35.67 -17.14
C LEU A 206 27.83 34.85 -17.37
N PHE A 207 27.76 33.53 -17.07
CA PHE A 207 28.86 32.62 -17.35
C PHE A 207 29.16 32.51 -18.84
N PHE A 208 28.16 32.38 -19.72
CA PHE A 208 28.34 32.30 -21.15
C PHE A 208 28.86 33.59 -21.74
N ARG A 209 28.44 34.78 -21.27
CA ARG A 209 28.99 36.09 -21.67
C ARG A 209 30.44 36.20 -21.31
N ALA A 210 30.85 35.75 -20.14
CA ALA A 210 32.26 35.73 -19.75
C ALA A 210 33.12 34.83 -20.68
N MET A 211 32.50 33.88 -21.39
CA MET A 211 33.11 33.02 -22.40
C MET A 211 33.04 33.60 -23.84
N GLY A 212 32.52 34.82 -24.02
CA GLY A 212 32.41 35.48 -25.32
C GLY A 212 31.13 35.10 -26.12
N VAL A 213 30.11 34.56 -25.46
CA VAL A 213 28.80 34.31 -26.06
C VAL A 213 27.88 35.47 -25.70
N ASP A 214 27.74 36.46 -26.59
CA ASP A 214 27.01 37.70 -26.36
C ASP A 214 26.17 38.15 -27.57
N GLY A 215 25.64 39.36 -27.53
CA GLY A 215 24.76 39.92 -28.54
C GLY A 215 25.39 40.09 -29.93
N ASP A 216 26.71 40.11 -30.04
CA ASP A 216 27.41 40.24 -31.32
C ASP A 216 27.25 39.00 -32.22
N LEU A 217 26.75 37.91 -31.66
CA LEU A 217 26.48 36.66 -32.40
C LEU A 217 25.13 36.65 -33.12
N VAL A 218 24.30 37.71 -33.03
CA VAL A 218 23.02 37.84 -33.71
C VAL A 218 22.86 39.23 -34.34
N ALA A 219 22.17 39.29 -35.49
CA ALA A 219 21.65 40.49 -36.04
C ALA A 219 20.14 40.58 -35.78
N VAL A 220 19.68 41.59 -35.09
CA VAL A 220 18.24 41.84 -34.85
C VAL A 220 17.79 42.92 -35.83
N THR A 221 16.84 42.59 -36.73
CA THR A 221 16.27 43.53 -37.69
C THR A 221 14.76 43.65 -37.48
N ALA A 222 14.26 44.90 -37.36
CA ALA A 222 12.84 45.20 -37.25
C ALA A 222 12.38 45.95 -38.51
N ILE A 223 11.53 45.33 -39.32
CA ILE A 223 10.99 45.94 -40.55
C ILE A 223 9.47 45.82 -40.53
N GLY A 224 8.78 46.96 -40.53
CA GLY A 224 7.32 46.98 -40.63
C GLY A 224 6.57 46.31 -39.46
N GLY A 225 7.21 46.22 -38.27
CA GLY A 225 6.67 45.55 -37.08
C GLY A 225 7.03 44.10 -36.96
N ASP A 226 7.70 43.51 -37.94
CA ASP A 226 8.27 42.14 -37.83
C ASP A 226 9.71 42.20 -37.33
N VAL A 227 10.00 41.48 -36.25
CA VAL A 227 11.35 41.36 -35.68
C VAL A 227 11.94 40.02 -36.12
N THR A 228 13.08 40.07 -36.83
CA THR A 228 13.83 38.90 -37.22
C THR A 228 15.19 38.86 -36.50
N VAL A 229 15.50 37.70 -35.89
CA VAL A 229 16.78 37.42 -35.22
C VAL A 229 17.59 36.49 -36.09
N THR A 230 18.69 36.99 -36.66
CA THR A 230 19.55 36.19 -37.54
C THR A 230 20.85 35.85 -36.81
N PRO A 231 21.10 34.60 -36.42
CA PRO A 231 22.32 34.19 -35.72
C PRO A 231 23.49 34.00 -36.70
N VAL A 232 24.71 34.16 -36.18
CA VAL A 232 25.90 33.72 -36.93
C VAL A 232 25.88 32.20 -37.12
N ALA A 233 26.45 31.67 -38.20
CA ALA A 233 26.38 30.25 -38.54
C ALA A 233 26.85 29.32 -37.39
N ALA A 234 27.91 29.66 -36.68
CA ALA A 234 28.41 28.87 -35.55
C ALA A 234 27.39 28.75 -34.41
N LEU A 235 26.70 29.85 -34.06
CA LEU A 235 25.65 29.84 -33.05
C LEU A 235 24.43 29.06 -33.52
N ALA A 236 23.99 29.24 -34.79
CA ALA A 236 22.84 28.48 -35.37
C ALA A 236 23.08 26.98 -35.31
N TRP A 237 24.27 26.50 -35.67
CA TRP A 237 24.62 25.09 -35.64
C TRP A 237 24.75 24.54 -34.24
N SER A 238 25.48 25.21 -33.34
CA SER A 238 25.70 24.69 -31.98
C SER A 238 24.43 24.72 -31.13
N TYR A 239 23.67 25.81 -31.17
CA TYR A 239 22.39 25.93 -30.48
C TYR A 239 21.36 24.97 -31.07
N GLY A 240 21.28 24.88 -32.41
CA GLY A 240 20.38 23.97 -33.11
C GLY A 240 20.65 22.52 -32.77
N PHE A 241 21.92 22.09 -32.73
CA PHE A 241 22.31 20.76 -32.30
C PHE A 241 21.86 20.47 -30.87
N LEU A 242 22.15 21.36 -29.91
CA LEU A 242 21.80 21.20 -28.50
C LEU A 242 20.27 21.18 -28.31
N TRP A 243 19.57 22.05 -29.04
CA TRP A 243 18.10 22.11 -29.00
C TRP A 243 17.45 20.81 -29.51
N TRP A 244 17.90 20.32 -30.69
CA TRP A 244 17.38 19.06 -31.24
C TRP A 244 17.74 17.84 -30.40
N PHE A 245 18.91 17.87 -29.73
CA PHE A 245 19.30 16.83 -28.80
C PHE A 245 18.38 16.84 -27.56
N HIS A 246 18.06 18.01 -27.01
CA HIS A 246 17.12 18.17 -25.92
C HIS A 246 15.69 17.75 -26.30
N ALA A 247 15.18 18.25 -27.42
CA ALA A 247 13.87 17.89 -27.94
C ALA A 247 13.77 16.38 -28.25
N GLY A 248 14.76 15.81 -28.93
CA GLY A 248 14.82 14.38 -29.25
C GLY A 248 14.85 13.49 -28.00
N ALA A 249 15.63 13.87 -26.98
CA ALA A 249 15.65 13.17 -25.70
C ALA A 249 14.30 13.27 -24.97
N THR A 250 13.62 14.41 -25.03
CA THR A 250 12.29 14.62 -24.45
C THR A 250 11.23 13.75 -25.17
N PHE A 251 11.24 13.75 -26.51
CA PHE A 251 10.34 12.92 -27.30
C PHE A 251 10.59 11.43 -27.09
N LEU A 252 11.84 11.01 -27.02
CA LEU A 252 12.21 9.62 -26.71
C LEU A 252 11.73 9.23 -25.32
N PHE A 253 11.92 10.08 -24.31
CA PHE A 253 11.40 9.86 -22.97
C PHE A 253 9.88 9.70 -22.97
N ALA A 254 9.15 10.62 -23.60
CA ALA A 254 7.70 10.57 -23.70
C ALA A 254 7.22 9.31 -24.46
N ALA A 255 7.79 9.01 -25.59
CA ALA A 255 7.44 7.83 -26.40
C ALA A 255 7.63 6.53 -25.63
N THR A 256 8.73 6.39 -24.88
CA THR A 256 9.11 5.16 -24.16
C THR A 256 8.52 5.06 -22.74
N LEU A 257 7.83 6.08 -22.25
CA LEU A 257 7.28 6.15 -20.90
C LEU A 257 6.47 4.88 -20.51
N PRO A 258 5.57 4.31 -21.33
CA PRO A 258 4.79 3.13 -20.97
C PRO A 258 5.62 1.86 -20.70
N TRP A 259 6.87 1.79 -21.17
CA TRP A 259 7.75 0.61 -21.01
C TRP A 259 8.90 0.82 -20.02
N THR A 260 9.08 2.03 -19.52
CA THR A 260 10.16 2.37 -18.57
C THR A 260 9.66 2.43 -17.13
N LYS A 261 10.57 2.66 -16.19
CA LYS A 261 10.19 2.93 -14.78
C LYS A 261 9.36 4.21 -14.60
N ALA A 262 9.34 5.11 -15.59
CA ALA A 262 8.49 6.29 -15.60
C ALA A 262 6.99 5.95 -15.78
N SER A 263 6.65 4.73 -16.21
CA SER A 263 5.26 4.28 -16.37
C SER A 263 4.40 4.43 -15.11
N HIS A 264 5.03 4.43 -13.92
CA HIS A 264 4.30 4.68 -12.67
C HIS A 264 3.62 6.05 -12.62
N LEU A 265 4.08 7.03 -13.38
CA LEU A 265 3.42 8.34 -13.53
C LEU A 265 1.99 8.21 -14.03
N LEU A 266 1.70 7.15 -14.81
CA LEU A 266 0.40 6.85 -15.40
C LEU A 266 -0.31 5.72 -14.64
N PHE A 267 0.41 4.61 -14.40
CA PHE A 267 -0.20 3.40 -13.88
C PHE A 267 -0.49 3.47 -12.38
N SER A 268 0.33 4.18 -11.58
CA SER A 268 0.04 4.33 -10.15
C SER A 268 -1.24 5.14 -9.88
N PRO A 269 -1.47 6.30 -10.50
CA PRO A 269 -2.77 6.98 -10.40
C PRO A 269 -3.93 6.13 -10.92
N ALA A 270 -3.75 5.46 -12.07
CA ALA A 270 -4.79 4.60 -12.64
C ALA A 270 -5.16 3.45 -11.68
N THR A 271 -4.18 2.74 -11.11
CA THR A 271 -4.44 1.65 -10.17
C THR A 271 -4.95 2.14 -8.82
N THR A 272 -4.56 3.32 -8.37
CA THR A 272 -5.15 3.95 -7.17
C THR A 272 -6.61 4.28 -7.38
N TYR A 273 -6.99 4.80 -8.57
CA TYR A 273 -8.39 5.00 -8.93
C TYR A 273 -9.18 3.68 -9.01
N LEU A 274 -8.56 2.63 -9.55
CA LEU A 274 -9.15 1.30 -9.71
C LEU A 274 -9.04 0.44 -8.43
N GLU A 275 -8.48 0.96 -7.33
CA GLU A 275 -8.34 0.25 -6.06
C GLU A 275 -9.71 -0.18 -5.54
N ARG A 276 -9.82 -1.40 -5.02
CA ARG A 276 -11.02 -1.84 -4.32
C ARG A 276 -11.17 -1.10 -3.01
N LEU A 277 -12.30 -0.42 -2.82
CA LEU A 277 -12.59 0.44 -1.67
C LEU A 277 -13.33 -0.28 -0.54
N GLY A 278 -13.57 -1.57 -0.68
CA GLY A 278 -14.14 -2.43 0.37
C GLY A 278 -13.23 -2.57 1.60
N PRO A 279 -13.64 -3.36 2.61
CA PRO A 279 -12.84 -3.56 3.81
C PRO A 279 -11.43 -4.04 3.45
N TYR A 280 -10.43 -3.31 3.96
CA TYR A 280 -9.02 -3.50 3.55
C TYR A 280 -8.49 -4.92 3.79
N GLY A 281 -8.96 -5.57 4.85
CA GLY A 281 -8.58 -6.93 5.26
C GLY A 281 -9.45 -8.06 4.72
N LYS A 282 -10.48 -7.77 3.92
CA LYS A 282 -11.37 -8.79 3.37
C LYS A 282 -10.64 -9.59 2.28
N LEU A 283 -10.69 -10.92 2.39
CA LEU A 283 -10.42 -11.82 1.26
C LEU A 283 -11.73 -12.09 0.52
N GLU A 284 -11.68 -12.04 -0.79
CA GLU A 284 -12.86 -12.33 -1.61
C GLU A 284 -13.13 -13.82 -1.70
N LYS A 285 -14.41 -14.18 -1.87
CA LYS A 285 -14.84 -15.54 -2.16
C LYS A 285 -14.47 -15.85 -3.63
N PRO A 286 -13.52 -16.77 -3.89
CA PRO A 286 -13.07 -17.03 -5.26
C PRO A 286 -14.11 -17.85 -6.04
N PHE A 287 -14.85 -18.71 -5.37
CA PHE A 287 -15.93 -19.55 -5.89
C PHE A 287 -16.84 -19.97 -4.73
N ASP A 288 -17.98 -20.55 -5.03
CA ASP A 288 -18.82 -21.21 -4.03
C ASP A 288 -18.55 -22.71 -4.04
N ILE A 289 -18.31 -23.30 -2.85
CA ILE A 289 -18.08 -24.77 -2.75
C ILE A 289 -19.26 -25.60 -3.22
N ASP A 290 -20.48 -25.06 -3.19
CA ASP A 290 -21.68 -25.78 -3.66
C ASP A 290 -21.62 -26.05 -5.17
N VAL A 291 -20.85 -25.25 -5.93
CA VAL A 291 -20.59 -25.49 -7.36
C VAL A 291 -19.82 -26.81 -7.55
N LEU A 292 -18.91 -27.15 -6.62
CA LEU A 292 -18.12 -28.38 -6.71
C LEU A 292 -18.98 -29.65 -6.53
N ALA A 293 -20.16 -29.52 -5.95
CA ALA A 293 -21.11 -30.63 -5.77
C ALA A 293 -22.03 -30.85 -7.00
N GLN A 294 -21.96 -29.96 -8.00
CA GLN A 294 -22.79 -30.06 -9.21
C GLN A 294 -22.03 -30.82 -10.31
N PRO A 295 -22.56 -31.97 -10.80
CA PRO A 295 -21.84 -32.84 -11.76
C PRO A 295 -21.42 -32.17 -13.06
N ASP A 296 -22.24 -31.23 -13.54
CA ASP A 296 -22.06 -30.57 -14.84
C ASP A 296 -21.48 -29.15 -14.75
N ALA A 297 -21.15 -28.67 -13.53
CA ALA A 297 -20.59 -27.33 -13.37
C ALA A 297 -19.11 -27.30 -13.79
N PRO A 298 -18.67 -26.24 -14.43
CA PRO A 298 -17.24 -26.07 -14.74
C PRO A 298 -16.43 -26.00 -13.44
N THR A 299 -15.34 -26.77 -13.38
CA THR A 299 -14.45 -26.73 -12.21
C THR A 299 -13.87 -25.30 -12.05
N PRO A 300 -14.09 -24.63 -10.92
CA PRO A 300 -13.55 -23.31 -10.71
C PRO A 300 -12.02 -23.37 -10.57
N ALA A 301 -11.34 -22.26 -10.85
CA ALA A 301 -9.91 -22.14 -10.58
C ALA A 301 -9.63 -22.24 -9.07
N LEU A 302 -8.78 -23.19 -8.68
CA LEU A 302 -8.42 -23.44 -7.28
C LEU A 302 -7.17 -22.64 -6.88
N GLY A 303 -7.21 -21.32 -7.10
CA GLY A 303 -6.11 -20.40 -6.90
C GLY A 303 -5.37 -20.07 -8.20
N ALA A 304 -4.28 -19.32 -8.10
CA ALA A 304 -3.56 -18.81 -9.25
C ALA A 304 -2.51 -19.79 -9.77
N ALA A 305 -2.88 -20.64 -10.75
CA ALA A 305 -1.94 -21.48 -11.51
C ALA A 305 -1.21 -20.68 -12.60
N SER A 306 -1.81 -19.58 -13.08
CA SER A 306 -1.24 -18.62 -14.02
C SER A 306 -1.64 -17.21 -13.63
N THR A 307 -0.97 -16.20 -14.20
CA THR A 307 -1.31 -14.79 -13.89
C THR A 307 -2.67 -14.38 -14.47
N THR A 308 -3.27 -15.18 -15.36
CA THR A 308 -4.62 -14.94 -15.90
C THR A 308 -5.73 -15.22 -14.88
N ALA A 309 -5.42 -15.96 -13.82
CA ALA A 309 -6.35 -16.17 -12.70
C ALA A 309 -6.59 -14.87 -11.88
N PHE A 310 -5.62 -13.95 -11.87
CA PHE A 310 -5.79 -12.62 -11.28
C PHE A 310 -6.73 -11.76 -12.12
N THR A 311 -7.50 -10.89 -11.49
CA THR A 311 -8.33 -9.95 -12.23
C THR A 311 -7.51 -8.98 -13.05
N TRP A 312 -8.10 -8.38 -14.08
CA TRP A 312 -7.39 -7.37 -14.89
C TRP A 312 -6.94 -6.16 -14.05
N VAL A 313 -7.67 -5.82 -12.98
CA VAL A 313 -7.29 -4.76 -12.03
C VAL A 313 -6.06 -5.18 -11.22
N ASP A 314 -6.02 -6.42 -10.73
CA ASP A 314 -4.85 -6.94 -10.00
C ASP A 314 -3.62 -6.98 -10.92
N ARG A 315 -3.76 -7.41 -12.17
CA ARG A 315 -2.67 -7.39 -13.16
C ARG A 315 -2.15 -5.98 -13.43
N ALA A 316 -3.02 -4.97 -13.46
CA ALA A 316 -2.60 -3.57 -13.56
C ALA A 316 -1.77 -3.12 -12.34
N GLN A 317 -2.09 -3.61 -11.12
CA GLN A 317 -1.30 -3.32 -9.91
C GLN A 317 0.14 -3.85 -10.00
N LEU A 318 0.38 -4.97 -10.71
CA LEU A 318 1.75 -5.49 -10.91
C LEU A 318 2.63 -4.50 -11.67
N ASP A 319 2.07 -3.78 -12.65
CA ASP A 319 2.77 -2.76 -13.43
C ASP A 319 2.94 -1.43 -12.67
N ALA A 320 2.11 -1.15 -11.65
CA ALA A 320 2.20 0.06 -10.85
C ALA A 320 3.37 0.07 -9.85
N CYS A 321 4.04 -1.07 -9.64
CA CYS A 321 5.14 -1.18 -8.69
C CYS A 321 6.32 -0.27 -9.07
N THR A 322 6.64 0.68 -8.19
CA THR A 322 7.73 1.67 -8.36
C THR A 322 9.11 1.16 -7.89
N ILE A 323 9.18 -0.08 -7.40
CA ILE A 323 10.42 -0.69 -6.87
C ILE A 323 11.05 0.19 -5.76
N CYS A 324 10.22 0.81 -4.93
CA CYS A 324 10.69 1.73 -3.88
C CYS A 324 11.19 1.03 -2.60
N GLY A 325 10.93 -0.28 -2.44
CA GLY A 325 11.36 -1.12 -1.32
C GLY A 325 10.67 -0.83 0.02
N ARG A 326 9.63 0.02 0.06
CA ARG A 326 8.95 0.34 1.34
C ARG A 326 8.26 -0.88 1.96
N CYS A 327 7.60 -1.71 1.14
CA CYS A 327 6.95 -2.94 1.57
C CYS A 327 7.96 -3.95 2.15
N THR A 328 9.13 -4.07 1.54
CA THR A 328 10.26 -4.89 2.02
C THR A 328 10.75 -4.39 3.38
N ALA A 329 10.94 -3.07 3.52
CA ALA A 329 11.46 -2.45 4.75
C ALA A 329 10.59 -2.65 5.99
N VAL A 330 9.30 -2.94 5.84
CA VAL A 330 8.35 -3.13 6.95
C VAL A 330 7.89 -4.58 7.10
N CYS A 331 8.35 -5.45 6.21
CA CYS A 331 7.99 -6.87 6.26
C CYS A 331 8.66 -7.56 7.46
N PRO A 332 7.91 -8.16 8.39
CA PRO A 332 8.48 -8.87 9.53
C PRO A 332 9.31 -10.07 9.10
N ALA A 333 8.91 -10.80 8.06
CA ALA A 333 9.68 -11.92 7.54
C ALA A 333 11.03 -11.45 6.98
N TRP A 334 11.05 -10.44 6.12
CA TRP A 334 12.29 -9.91 5.57
C TRP A 334 13.24 -9.36 6.64
N SER A 335 12.69 -8.63 7.63
CA SER A 335 13.49 -8.03 8.69
C SER A 335 14.09 -9.06 9.66
N THR A 336 13.54 -10.27 9.67
CA THR A 336 14.05 -11.42 10.44
C THR A 336 14.78 -12.44 9.57
N ASP A 337 15.35 -12.00 8.45
CA ASP A 337 16.20 -12.77 7.54
C ASP A 337 15.52 -14.02 6.91
N LYS A 338 14.20 -13.96 6.72
CA LYS A 338 13.47 -14.95 5.92
C LYS A 338 13.47 -14.53 4.43
N PRO A 339 13.28 -15.48 3.49
CA PRO A 339 13.42 -15.22 2.06
C PRO A 339 12.33 -14.30 1.49
N LEU A 340 11.20 -14.15 2.16
CA LEU A 340 10.09 -13.32 1.65
C LEU A 340 10.46 -11.85 1.53
N ASP A 341 10.51 -11.36 0.30
CA ASP A 341 10.51 -9.94 -0.06
C ASP A 341 9.19 -9.59 -0.77
N PRO A 342 8.27 -8.82 -0.15
CA PRO A 342 6.98 -8.47 -0.77
C PRO A 342 7.12 -7.70 -2.09
N MET A 343 8.18 -6.91 -2.26
CA MET A 343 8.46 -6.23 -3.53
C MET A 343 8.82 -7.25 -4.60
N ARG A 344 9.65 -8.24 -4.26
CA ARG A 344 10.09 -9.27 -5.20
C ARG A 344 8.91 -10.12 -5.68
N VAL A 345 8.00 -10.49 -4.80
CA VAL A 345 6.74 -11.18 -5.17
C VAL A 345 6.01 -10.45 -6.31
N ILE A 346 5.84 -9.14 -6.19
CA ILE A 346 5.16 -8.34 -7.23
C ILE A 346 5.96 -8.31 -8.53
N LEU A 347 7.30 -8.23 -8.44
CA LEU A 347 8.16 -8.20 -9.62
C LEU A 347 8.19 -9.55 -10.35
N ASP A 348 8.22 -10.66 -9.63
CA ASP A 348 8.20 -12.01 -10.18
C ASP A 348 6.87 -12.30 -10.88
N LEU A 349 5.75 -11.93 -10.25
CA LEU A 349 4.42 -12.02 -10.88
C LEU A 349 4.30 -11.12 -12.11
N ARG A 350 4.89 -9.92 -12.12
CA ARG A 350 4.93 -9.05 -13.30
C ARG A 350 5.74 -9.67 -14.42
N GLU A 351 6.89 -10.27 -14.11
CA GLU A 351 7.72 -10.96 -15.10
C GLU A 351 6.99 -12.16 -15.69
N ALA A 352 6.36 -12.99 -14.85
CA ALA A 352 5.52 -14.11 -15.27
C ALA A 352 4.38 -13.64 -16.18
N MET A 353 3.68 -12.56 -15.83
CA MET A 353 2.62 -11.96 -16.64
C MET A 353 3.11 -11.59 -18.05
N VAL A 354 4.31 -11.03 -18.16
CA VAL A 354 4.89 -10.64 -19.47
C VAL A 354 5.30 -11.87 -20.27
N LYS A 355 5.92 -12.89 -19.65
CA LYS A 355 6.28 -14.16 -20.31
C LYS A 355 5.05 -14.87 -20.86
N GLU A 356 4.03 -15.07 -20.04
CA GLU A 356 2.76 -15.68 -20.46
C GLU A 356 2.09 -14.93 -21.63
N ALA A 357 2.16 -13.60 -21.61
CA ALA A 357 1.58 -12.79 -22.68
C ALA A 357 2.28 -12.95 -24.01
N LYS A 358 3.58 -13.28 -24.01
CA LYS A 358 4.37 -13.61 -25.21
C LYS A 358 4.21 -15.06 -25.65
N GLY A 359 3.50 -15.89 -24.86
CA GLY A 359 3.39 -17.34 -25.10
C GLY A 359 4.62 -18.13 -24.64
N GLU A 360 5.48 -17.53 -23.82
CA GLU A 360 6.64 -18.20 -23.22
C GLU A 360 6.19 -19.05 -22.03
N ALA A 361 6.68 -20.29 -21.93
CA ALA A 361 6.41 -21.13 -20.76
C ALA A 361 7.16 -20.62 -19.53
N LEU A 362 6.52 -20.71 -18.36
CA LEU A 362 7.14 -20.34 -17.09
C LEU A 362 8.20 -21.37 -16.64
N GLY A 363 8.08 -22.62 -17.12
CA GLY A 363 8.96 -23.73 -16.74
C GLY A 363 8.58 -24.42 -15.42
N GLU A 364 7.83 -23.76 -14.58
CA GLU A 364 7.35 -24.24 -13.29
C GLU A 364 5.97 -23.62 -12.95
N PRO A 365 5.19 -24.19 -12.01
CA PRO A 365 3.94 -23.61 -11.53
C PRO A 365 4.14 -22.18 -11.01
N LEU A 366 3.16 -21.31 -11.21
CA LEU A 366 3.26 -19.91 -10.81
C LEU A 366 3.64 -19.68 -9.34
N PRO A 367 3.16 -20.48 -8.36
CA PRO A 367 3.63 -20.35 -6.98
C PRO A 367 5.13 -20.62 -6.81
N ASP A 368 5.72 -21.55 -7.59
CA ASP A 368 7.14 -21.88 -7.52
C ASP A 368 8.02 -20.76 -8.12
N VAL A 369 7.49 -19.97 -9.07
CA VAL A 369 8.16 -18.75 -9.59
C VAL A 369 8.42 -17.74 -8.47
N VAL A 370 7.53 -17.65 -7.48
CA VAL A 370 7.70 -16.81 -6.30
C VAL A 370 8.57 -17.50 -5.24
N GLY A 371 8.36 -18.78 -5.04
CA GLY A 371 9.11 -19.64 -4.11
C GLY A 371 8.25 -20.14 -2.94
N TYR A 372 8.49 -21.38 -2.57
CA TYR A 372 7.75 -22.06 -1.51
C TYR A 372 7.97 -21.39 -0.14
N ASP A 373 9.22 -21.20 0.26
CA ASP A 373 9.57 -20.63 1.56
C ASP A 373 9.16 -19.15 1.66
N GLU A 374 9.24 -18.41 0.56
CA GLU A 374 8.75 -17.04 0.45
C GLU A 374 7.26 -16.93 0.77
N LEU A 375 6.46 -17.78 0.12
CA LEU A 375 5.01 -17.76 0.31
C LEU A 375 4.61 -18.16 1.73
N TRP A 376 5.23 -19.20 2.28
CA TRP A 376 4.90 -19.66 3.63
C TRP A 376 5.50 -18.79 4.75
N ALA A 377 6.49 -17.96 4.49
CA ALA A 377 6.99 -16.98 5.45
C ALA A 377 6.03 -15.81 5.71
N CYS A 378 5.00 -15.60 4.86
CA CYS A 378 4.06 -14.50 5.02
C CYS A 378 3.12 -14.71 6.21
N THR A 379 3.13 -13.75 7.14
CA THR A 379 2.22 -13.69 8.30
C THR A 379 0.89 -13.00 7.99
N THR A 380 0.60 -12.65 6.75
CA THR A 380 -0.61 -11.91 6.32
C THR A 380 -0.90 -10.64 7.13
N CYS A 381 0.10 -10.00 7.72
CA CYS A 381 -0.08 -8.87 8.64
C CYS A 381 -0.41 -7.53 7.95
N MET A 382 -0.40 -7.46 6.63
CA MET A 382 -0.69 -6.29 5.78
C MET A 382 0.24 -5.08 5.96
N ALA A 383 1.37 -5.19 6.67
CA ALA A 383 2.32 -4.08 6.80
C ALA A 383 2.83 -3.58 5.44
N CYS A 384 3.07 -4.49 4.48
CA CYS A 384 3.47 -4.16 3.11
C CYS A 384 2.40 -3.37 2.35
N MET A 385 1.11 -3.70 2.53
CA MET A 385 -0.02 -3.01 1.90
C MET A 385 -0.21 -1.61 2.49
N GLU A 386 -0.14 -1.49 3.81
CA GLU A 386 -0.27 -0.21 4.54
C GLU A 386 0.83 0.77 4.13
N GLU A 387 2.06 0.31 3.98
CA GLU A 387 3.21 1.14 3.63
C GLU A 387 3.33 1.41 2.12
N CYS A 388 2.58 0.68 1.26
CA CYS A 388 2.67 0.83 -0.19
C CYS A 388 2.12 2.19 -0.65
N PRO A 389 2.96 3.06 -1.28
CA PRO A 389 2.53 4.39 -1.70
C PRO A 389 1.58 4.36 -2.89
N VAL A 390 1.49 3.24 -3.59
CA VAL A 390 0.63 3.03 -4.77
C VAL A 390 -0.43 1.96 -4.54
N SER A 391 -0.71 1.65 -3.27
CA SER A 391 -1.80 0.80 -2.81
C SER A 391 -1.86 -0.62 -3.41
N ILE A 392 -0.70 -1.25 -3.68
CA ILE A 392 -0.67 -2.65 -4.15
C ILE A 392 -1.11 -3.60 -3.05
N ARG A 393 -1.98 -4.54 -3.37
CA ARG A 393 -2.57 -5.52 -2.46
C ARG A 393 -1.76 -6.83 -2.44
N HIS A 394 -0.59 -6.83 -1.80
CA HIS A 394 0.35 -7.96 -1.76
C HIS A 394 -0.25 -9.24 -1.16
N VAL A 395 -0.99 -9.14 -0.05
CA VAL A 395 -1.51 -10.30 0.68
C VAL A 395 -2.50 -11.12 -0.14
N PRO A 396 -3.48 -10.53 -0.85
CA PRO A 396 -4.34 -11.30 -1.76
C PRO A 396 -3.57 -12.10 -2.82
N PHE A 397 -2.53 -11.54 -3.44
CA PHE A 397 -1.68 -12.31 -4.38
C PHE A 397 -1.07 -13.54 -3.72
N ILE A 398 -0.49 -13.37 -2.52
CA ILE A 398 0.11 -14.49 -1.77
C ILE A 398 -0.94 -15.56 -1.43
N ILE A 399 -2.16 -15.16 -1.05
CA ILE A 399 -3.22 -16.12 -0.71
C ILE A 399 -3.70 -16.88 -1.96
N GLU A 400 -3.81 -16.23 -3.12
CA GLU A 400 -4.16 -16.91 -4.37
C GLU A 400 -3.11 -17.95 -4.78
N LEU A 401 -1.82 -17.64 -4.59
CA LEU A 401 -0.73 -18.60 -4.84
C LEU A 401 -0.76 -19.75 -3.81
N ARG A 402 -1.04 -19.47 -2.53
CA ARG A 402 -1.24 -20.49 -1.49
C ARG A 402 -2.44 -21.39 -1.79
N ARG A 403 -3.54 -20.84 -2.34
CA ARG A 403 -4.70 -21.63 -2.77
C ARG A 403 -4.31 -22.66 -3.82
N ASN A 404 -3.52 -22.29 -4.80
CA ASN A 404 -3.02 -23.21 -5.80
C ASN A 404 -2.14 -24.29 -5.17
N TYR A 405 -1.21 -23.92 -4.27
CA TYR A 405 -0.43 -24.90 -3.52
C TYR A 405 -1.30 -25.84 -2.69
N ALA A 406 -2.29 -25.32 -1.97
CA ALA A 406 -3.10 -26.11 -1.03
C ALA A 406 -4.12 -27.01 -1.72
N MET A 407 -4.81 -26.49 -2.73
CA MET A 407 -5.98 -27.17 -3.32
C MET A 407 -5.68 -27.88 -4.63
N GLU A 408 -4.71 -27.41 -5.41
CA GLU A 408 -4.36 -27.99 -6.71
C GLU A 408 -3.13 -28.90 -6.61
N LEU A 409 -2.06 -28.40 -5.97
CA LEU A 409 -0.78 -29.11 -5.91
C LEU A 409 -0.62 -29.97 -4.65
N GLY A 410 -1.50 -29.84 -3.64
CA GLY A 410 -1.41 -30.58 -2.37
C GLY A 410 -0.15 -30.26 -1.53
N ARG A 411 0.54 -29.15 -1.82
CA ARG A 411 1.85 -28.77 -1.23
C ARG A 411 1.65 -27.78 -0.08
N ILE A 412 1.34 -28.31 1.11
CA ILE A 412 1.15 -27.54 2.35
C ILE A 412 2.27 -27.93 3.34
N PRO A 413 2.78 -26.99 4.18
CA PRO A 413 3.69 -27.34 5.26
C PRO A 413 3.14 -28.45 6.15
N GLU A 414 3.99 -29.41 6.52
CA GLU A 414 3.53 -30.63 7.20
C GLU A 414 2.85 -30.33 8.52
N GLU A 415 3.39 -29.40 9.28
CA GLU A 415 2.83 -28.98 10.58
C GLU A 415 1.42 -28.38 10.41
N ALA A 416 1.15 -27.69 9.30
CA ALA A 416 -0.15 -27.11 9.00
C ALA A 416 -1.21 -28.15 8.60
N LYS A 417 -0.82 -29.32 8.06
CA LYS A 417 -1.73 -30.41 7.74
C LYS A 417 -2.44 -30.92 9.00
N GLY A 418 -1.73 -31.05 10.11
CA GLY A 418 -2.31 -31.43 11.41
C GLY A 418 -3.39 -30.46 11.86
N MET A 419 -3.12 -29.16 11.76
CA MET A 419 -4.08 -28.09 12.09
C MET A 419 -5.33 -28.16 11.20
N LEU A 420 -5.18 -28.35 9.88
CA LEU A 420 -6.31 -28.47 8.96
C LEU A 420 -7.17 -29.72 9.28
N ARG A 421 -6.54 -30.86 9.53
CA ARG A 421 -7.23 -32.07 9.94
C ARG A 421 -8.01 -31.88 11.25
N ASN A 422 -7.43 -31.19 12.21
CA ASN A 422 -8.09 -30.86 13.48
C ASN A 422 -9.33 -29.98 13.27
N ILE A 423 -9.26 -28.99 12.37
CA ILE A 423 -10.41 -28.16 12.02
C ILE A 423 -11.49 -29.00 11.36
N GLU A 424 -11.14 -29.91 10.48
CA GLU A 424 -12.08 -30.77 9.76
C GLU A 424 -12.81 -31.72 10.70
N THR A 425 -12.09 -32.35 11.64
CA THR A 425 -12.63 -33.42 12.51
C THR A 425 -13.19 -32.91 13.83
N ASN A 426 -12.58 -31.86 14.41
CA ASN A 426 -12.96 -31.36 15.74
C ASN A 426 -13.42 -29.89 15.73
N TYR A 427 -13.57 -29.29 14.56
CA TYR A 427 -14.03 -27.90 14.36
C TYR A 427 -13.16 -26.85 15.05
N ASN A 428 -11.91 -27.20 15.39
CA ASN A 428 -10.94 -26.30 15.97
C ASN A 428 -9.50 -26.74 15.65
N PRO A 429 -8.53 -25.80 15.58
CA PRO A 429 -7.15 -26.12 15.21
C PRO A 429 -6.36 -26.86 16.30
N TRP A 430 -6.83 -26.93 17.55
CA TRP A 430 -6.19 -27.66 18.65
C TRP A 430 -6.43 -29.16 18.63
N GLY A 431 -7.47 -29.63 17.94
CA GLY A 431 -7.85 -31.04 17.90
C GLY A 431 -8.51 -31.55 19.19
N VAL A 432 -8.91 -30.66 20.07
CA VAL A 432 -9.69 -30.99 21.27
C VAL A 432 -11.14 -31.23 20.86
N GLY A 433 -11.81 -32.22 21.51
CA GLY A 433 -13.21 -32.54 21.23
C GLY A 433 -14.11 -31.28 21.29
N TRP A 434 -14.93 -31.09 20.28
CA TRP A 434 -15.79 -29.92 20.16
C TRP A 434 -16.78 -29.76 21.31
N ASP A 435 -17.19 -30.87 21.95
CA ASP A 435 -18.03 -30.94 23.14
C ASP A 435 -17.41 -30.20 24.36
N GLN A 436 -16.09 -30.10 24.41
CA GLN A 436 -15.36 -29.49 25.50
C GLN A 436 -15.24 -27.94 25.36
N ARG A 437 -15.76 -27.36 24.29
CA ARG A 437 -15.62 -25.93 23.99
C ARG A 437 -16.19 -25.00 25.06
N GLY A 438 -17.19 -25.44 25.82
CA GLY A 438 -17.81 -24.69 26.91
C GLY A 438 -17.12 -24.78 28.27
N ARG A 439 -16.13 -25.69 28.46
CA ARG A 439 -15.55 -25.99 29.80
C ARG A 439 -14.86 -24.81 30.48
N TRP A 440 -14.35 -23.86 29.72
CA TRP A 440 -13.72 -22.65 30.27
C TRP A 440 -14.69 -21.84 31.16
N ALA A 441 -15.99 -21.97 30.94
CA ALA A 441 -17.07 -21.23 31.60
C ALA A 441 -17.64 -21.94 32.83
N GLU A 442 -17.17 -23.16 33.16
CA GLU A 442 -17.63 -23.92 34.32
C GLU A 442 -17.48 -23.11 35.61
N GLY A 443 -18.52 -23.02 36.39
CA GLY A 443 -18.58 -22.26 37.64
C GLY A 443 -18.80 -20.75 37.49
N LEU A 444 -18.86 -20.20 36.26
CA LEU A 444 -19.10 -18.78 36.03
C LEU A 444 -20.59 -18.42 35.79
N GLY A 445 -21.47 -19.37 35.73
CA GLY A 445 -22.90 -19.12 35.46
C GLY A 445 -23.17 -18.61 34.03
N VAL A 446 -22.26 -18.85 33.09
CA VAL A 446 -22.42 -18.50 31.67
C VAL A 446 -23.27 -19.56 30.99
N ARG A 447 -24.35 -19.15 30.34
CA ARG A 447 -25.31 -20.03 29.67
C ARG A 447 -25.05 -20.06 28.16
N THR A 448 -25.41 -21.18 27.55
CA THR A 448 -25.43 -21.29 26.10
C THR A 448 -26.64 -20.60 25.49
N LEU A 449 -26.56 -20.21 24.23
CA LEU A 449 -27.69 -19.58 23.53
C LEU A 449 -28.85 -20.54 23.36
N SER A 450 -28.59 -21.84 23.21
CA SER A 450 -29.62 -22.89 23.19
C SER A 450 -30.39 -22.95 24.51
N GLU A 451 -29.73 -22.84 25.67
CA GLU A 451 -30.39 -22.82 26.99
C GLU A 451 -31.20 -21.52 27.20
N ILE A 452 -30.73 -20.38 26.70
CA ILE A 452 -31.45 -19.10 26.78
C ILE A 452 -32.73 -19.18 25.93
N VAL A 453 -32.64 -19.64 24.70
CA VAL A 453 -33.79 -19.77 23.80
C VAL A 453 -34.81 -20.81 24.33
N ALA A 454 -34.33 -21.92 24.87
CA ALA A 454 -35.21 -22.93 25.49
C ALA A 454 -35.98 -22.40 26.70
N ALA A 455 -35.38 -21.41 27.42
CA ALA A 455 -36.05 -20.73 28.55
C ALA A 455 -36.97 -19.56 28.10
N GLY A 456 -37.07 -19.27 26.79
CA GLY A 456 -37.87 -18.16 26.27
C GLY A 456 -37.23 -16.76 26.57
N GLU A 457 -35.96 -16.74 26.90
CA GLU A 457 -35.20 -15.51 27.22
C GLU A 457 -34.49 -14.97 26.00
N THR A 458 -33.98 -13.73 26.13
CA THR A 458 -33.22 -13.04 25.09
C THR A 458 -31.88 -12.48 25.65
N VAL A 459 -30.90 -12.27 24.79
CA VAL A 459 -29.61 -11.69 25.12
C VAL A 459 -29.39 -10.37 24.40
N ASP A 460 -28.54 -9.52 24.96
CA ASP A 460 -28.11 -8.27 24.31
C ASP A 460 -27.02 -8.53 23.28
N VAL A 461 -26.15 -9.51 23.55
CA VAL A 461 -25.04 -9.89 22.67
C VAL A 461 -24.73 -11.39 22.74
N LEU A 462 -24.26 -11.94 21.64
CA LEU A 462 -23.59 -13.24 21.62
C LEU A 462 -22.09 -13.04 21.89
N TYR A 463 -21.53 -13.69 22.89
CA TYR A 463 -20.08 -13.75 23.06
C TYR A 463 -19.51 -14.91 22.23
N TRP A 464 -18.88 -14.56 21.10
CA TRP A 464 -18.11 -15.48 20.29
C TRP A 464 -16.73 -15.67 20.92
N VAL A 465 -16.52 -16.83 21.55
CA VAL A 465 -15.34 -17.11 22.37
C VAL A 465 -14.09 -17.32 21.53
N GLY A 466 -14.24 -18.05 20.44
CA GLY A 466 -13.14 -18.43 19.56
C GLY A 466 -12.34 -19.63 20.09
N CYS A 467 -11.62 -20.29 19.19
CA CYS A 467 -10.95 -21.56 19.53
C CYS A 467 -9.83 -21.37 20.59
N ALA A 468 -9.03 -20.29 20.48
CA ALA A 468 -7.94 -20.08 21.42
C ALA A 468 -8.43 -19.92 22.86
N ALA A 469 -9.43 -19.08 23.09
CA ALA A 469 -9.99 -18.84 24.41
C ALA A 469 -10.78 -20.04 24.96
N SER A 470 -11.24 -20.95 24.08
CA SER A 470 -11.92 -22.17 24.49
C SER A 470 -10.95 -23.28 24.94
N PHE A 471 -9.80 -23.41 24.28
CA PHE A 471 -8.96 -24.62 24.42
C PHE A 471 -7.55 -24.38 24.98
N ASP A 472 -7.05 -23.14 24.91
CA ASP A 472 -5.74 -22.79 25.44
C ASP A 472 -5.82 -22.24 26.86
N ASP A 473 -5.05 -22.79 27.78
CA ASP A 473 -5.10 -22.45 29.22
C ASP A 473 -4.77 -20.99 29.52
N ARG A 474 -3.85 -20.38 28.73
CA ARG A 474 -3.52 -18.96 28.87
C ARG A 474 -4.70 -18.08 28.46
N ASN A 475 -5.32 -18.41 27.34
CA ASN A 475 -6.42 -17.61 26.78
C ASN A 475 -7.78 -17.88 27.42
N ARG A 476 -7.96 -19.01 28.11
CA ARG A 476 -9.14 -19.26 28.97
C ARG A 476 -9.28 -18.16 30.03
N LYS A 477 -8.17 -17.68 30.59
CA LYS A 477 -8.17 -16.57 31.58
C LYS A 477 -8.72 -15.28 30.99
N VAL A 478 -8.45 -15.02 29.70
CA VAL A 478 -9.02 -13.87 28.98
C VAL A 478 -10.54 -14.02 28.83
N ALA A 479 -11.01 -15.20 28.41
CA ALA A 479 -12.45 -15.46 28.29
C ALA A 479 -13.18 -15.31 29.63
N GLN A 480 -12.60 -15.84 30.71
CA GLN A 480 -13.15 -15.75 32.05
C GLN A 480 -13.20 -14.30 32.56
N ALA A 481 -12.11 -13.55 32.35
CA ALA A 481 -12.06 -12.11 32.73
C ALA A 481 -13.11 -11.30 31.96
N PHE A 482 -13.24 -11.52 30.66
CA PHE A 482 -14.22 -10.81 29.85
C PHE A 482 -15.66 -11.18 30.25
N ALA A 483 -15.95 -12.48 30.52
CA ALA A 483 -17.26 -12.90 30.99
C ALA A 483 -17.63 -12.24 32.34
N ARG A 484 -16.69 -12.16 33.30
CA ARG A 484 -16.91 -11.44 34.57
C ARG A 484 -17.19 -9.95 34.37
N LEU A 485 -16.46 -9.31 33.45
CA LEU A 485 -16.68 -7.89 33.10
C LEU A 485 -18.09 -7.68 32.50
N LEU A 486 -18.56 -8.56 31.63
CA LEU A 486 -19.91 -8.51 31.08
C LEU A 486 -20.97 -8.64 32.19
N GLN A 487 -20.78 -9.58 33.14
CA GLN A 487 -21.65 -9.77 34.29
C GLN A 487 -21.65 -8.53 35.23
N LYS A 488 -20.47 -8.00 35.57
CA LYS A 488 -20.33 -6.77 36.38
C LYS A 488 -21.05 -5.59 35.71
N ALA A 489 -20.98 -5.49 34.38
CA ALA A 489 -21.64 -4.44 33.62
C ALA A 489 -23.13 -4.68 33.41
N GLY A 490 -23.72 -5.77 33.92
CA GLY A 490 -25.14 -6.11 33.74
C GLY A 490 -25.50 -6.38 32.27
N VAL A 491 -24.58 -6.88 31.44
CA VAL A 491 -24.85 -7.27 30.06
C VAL A 491 -25.43 -8.67 30.02
N ARG A 492 -26.58 -8.83 29.39
CA ARG A 492 -27.17 -10.16 29.15
C ARG A 492 -26.47 -10.77 27.93
N PHE A 493 -25.72 -11.82 28.13
CA PHE A 493 -24.99 -12.49 27.05
C PHE A 493 -25.11 -14.01 27.15
N ALA A 494 -24.86 -14.68 26.04
CA ALA A 494 -24.72 -16.12 25.95
C ALA A 494 -23.53 -16.50 25.07
N ILE A 495 -23.14 -17.77 25.12
CA ILE A 495 -22.14 -18.37 24.22
C ILE A 495 -22.83 -19.44 23.36
N LEU A 496 -22.22 -19.83 22.23
CA LEU A 496 -22.70 -20.98 21.47
C LEU A 496 -22.28 -22.31 22.11
N GLY A 497 -21.22 -22.32 22.89
CA GLY A 497 -20.66 -23.54 23.47
C GLY A 497 -20.26 -24.54 22.39
N PRO A 498 -20.71 -25.82 22.48
CA PRO A 498 -20.37 -26.85 21.49
C PRO A 498 -20.82 -26.57 20.05
N GLU A 499 -21.78 -25.69 19.83
CA GLU A 499 -22.25 -25.33 18.48
C GLU A 499 -21.34 -24.34 17.76
N GLU A 500 -20.39 -23.66 18.49
CA GLU A 500 -19.42 -22.77 17.90
C GLU A 500 -18.32 -23.55 17.18
N ARG A 501 -18.07 -23.25 15.92
CA ARG A 501 -16.97 -23.84 15.14
C ARG A 501 -15.89 -22.79 14.85
N CYS A 502 -14.70 -23.26 14.45
CA CYS A 502 -13.67 -22.36 13.95
C CYS A 502 -14.25 -21.44 12.86
N THR A 503 -13.89 -20.16 12.87
CA THR A 503 -14.36 -19.20 11.86
C THR A 503 -13.86 -19.48 10.44
N GLY A 504 -12.97 -20.46 10.25
CA GLY A 504 -12.35 -20.77 8.96
C GLY A 504 -11.13 -19.92 8.63
N ASP A 505 -10.79 -18.87 9.41
CA ASP A 505 -9.67 -17.97 9.14
C ASP A 505 -8.34 -18.72 8.91
N PRO A 506 -7.87 -19.64 9.77
CA PRO A 506 -6.60 -20.33 9.53
C PRO A 506 -6.58 -21.14 8.24
N ALA A 507 -7.66 -21.85 7.92
CA ALA A 507 -7.79 -22.62 6.68
C ALA A 507 -7.77 -21.71 5.46
N ARG A 508 -8.45 -20.56 5.52
CA ARG A 508 -8.53 -19.59 4.44
C ARG A 508 -7.18 -18.94 4.17
N ARG A 509 -6.41 -18.62 5.22
CA ARG A 509 -5.07 -18.00 5.10
C ARG A 509 -3.99 -18.97 4.59
N ILE A 510 -4.20 -20.27 4.77
CA ILE A 510 -3.39 -21.32 4.13
C ILE A 510 -3.75 -21.50 2.65
N GLY A 511 -4.97 -21.14 2.26
CA GLY A 511 -5.50 -21.36 0.92
C GLY A 511 -6.43 -22.57 0.82
N ASN A 512 -6.75 -23.27 1.91
CA ASN A 512 -7.79 -24.32 1.89
C ASN A 512 -9.17 -23.68 1.96
N GLU A 513 -9.61 -23.16 0.81
CA GLU A 513 -10.88 -22.45 0.69
C GLU A 513 -12.08 -23.37 0.91
N TYR A 514 -11.99 -24.65 0.52
CA TYR A 514 -13.04 -25.64 0.74
C TYR A 514 -13.37 -25.79 2.22
N LEU A 515 -12.35 -26.09 3.03
CA LEU A 515 -12.52 -26.26 4.49
C LEU A 515 -12.98 -24.93 5.15
N ALA A 516 -12.41 -23.81 4.69
CA ALA A 516 -12.81 -22.49 5.21
C ALA A 516 -14.29 -22.22 4.97
N GLN A 517 -14.80 -22.41 3.76
CA GLN A 517 -16.21 -22.18 3.42
C GLN A 517 -17.13 -23.16 4.13
N THR A 518 -16.72 -24.42 4.31
CA THR A 518 -17.47 -25.41 5.09
C THR A 518 -17.69 -24.92 6.53
N MET A 519 -16.66 -24.42 7.18
CA MET A 519 -16.77 -23.86 8.53
C MET A 519 -17.63 -22.59 8.57
N ILE A 520 -17.44 -21.69 7.61
CA ILE A 520 -18.18 -20.43 7.52
C ILE A 520 -19.68 -20.71 7.34
N LYS A 521 -20.06 -21.54 6.37
CA LYS A 521 -21.47 -21.88 6.10
C LYS A 521 -22.15 -22.49 7.30
N ALA A 522 -21.50 -23.44 7.98
CA ALA A 522 -22.05 -24.08 9.19
C ALA A 522 -22.25 -23.07 10.34
N ASN A 523 -21.32 -22.14 10.55
CA ASN A 523 -21.48 -21.08 11.53
C ASN A 523 -22.58 -20.08 11.17
N VAL A 524 -22.68 -19.68 9.89
CA VAL A 524 -23.73 -18.77 9.40
C VAL A 524 -25.11 -19.41 9.58
N GLU A 525 -25.27 -20.70 9.27
CA GLU A 525 -26.51 -21.43 9.50
C GLU A 525 -26.89 -21.41 10.99
N THR A 526 -25.94 -21.72 11.88
CA THR A 526 -26.18 -21.72 13.34
C THR A 526 -26.58 -20.32 13.83
N LEU A 527 -25.85 -19.28 13.44
CA LEU A 527 -26.12 -17.90 13.84
C LEU A 527 -27.47 -17.39 13.34
N ASN A 528 -27.84 -17.73 12.08
CA ASN A 528 -29.12 -17.36 11.49
C ASN A 528 -30.29 -18.12 12.14
N ARG A 529 -30.11 -19.40 12.48
CA ARG A 529 -31.10 -20.19 13.18
C ARG A 529 -31.49 -19.58 14.54
N TYR A 530 -30.52 -18.98 15.25
CA TYR A 530 -30.75 -18.27 16.50
C TYR A 530 -31.11 -16.81 16.34
N ALA A 531 -31.26 -16.31 15.11
CA ALA A 531 -31.52 -14.91 14.80
C ALA A 531 -30.54 -13.94 15.51
N VAL A 532 -29.26 -14.31 15.57
CA VAL A 532 -28.22 -13.49 16.18
C VAL A 532 -28.07 -12.19 15.41
N THR A 533 -28.06 -11.07 16.11
CA THR A 533 -27.88 -9.72 15.50
C THR A 533 -26.56 -9.10 15.87
N LYS A 534 -26.09 -9.27 17.12
CA LYS A 534 -24.87 -8.63 17.64
C LYS A 534 -23.93 -9.66 18.25
N ILE A 535 -22.67 -9.57 17.86
CA ILE A 535 -21.60 -10.50 18.29
C ILE A 535 -20.45 -9.66 18.89
N VAL A 536 -19.95 -10.08 20.07
CA VAL A 536 -18.71 -9.56 20.62
C VAL A 536 -17.66 -10.67 20.70
N THR A 537 -16.41 -10.37 20.35
CA THR A 537 -15.31 -11.36 20.38
C THR A 537 -13.99 -10.72 20.81
N ALA A 538 -13.16 -11.49 21.54
CA ALA A 538 -11.82 -11.08 21.93
C ALA A 538 -10.73 -11.40 20.89
N CYS A 539 -11.09 -12.13 19.84
CA CYS A 539 -10.14 -12.54 18.80
C CYS A 539 -10.29 -11.65 17.55
N PRO A 540 -9.28 -10.83 17.19
CA PRO A 540 -9.32 -10.01 15.98
C PRO A 540 -9.44 -10.80 14.68
N HIS A 541 -8.96 -12.05 14.64
CA HIS A 541 -9.12 -12.96 13.50
C HIS A 541 -10.58 -13.36 13.32
N CYS A 542 -11.25 -13.76 14.42
CA CYS A 542 -12.68 -14.04 14.41
C CYS A 542 -13.48 -12.78 14.07
N PHE A 543 -13.15 -11.65 14.67
CA PHE A 543 -13.75 -10.36 14.39
C PHE A 543 -13.70 -10.02 12.90
N ASN A 544 -12.52 -10.12 12.27
CA ASN A 544 -12.37 -9.84 10.85
C ASN A 544 -13.16 -10.81 9.97
N ALA A 545 -13.08 -12.11 10.24
CA ALA A 545 -13.77 -13.14 9.44
C ALA A 545 -15.30 -12.97 9.51
N ILE A 546 -15.86 -12.84 10.71
CA ILE A 546 -17.31 -12.73 10.89
C ILE A 546 -17.84 -11.42 10.31
N ARG A 547 -17.14 -10.30 10.56
CA ARG A 547 -17.58 -8.98 10.12
C ARG A 547 -17.51 -8.79 8.61
N HIS A 548 -16.45 -9.25 7.95
CA HIS A 548 -16.15 -8.89 6.57
C HIS A 548 -16.28 -10.05 5.57
N GLU A 549 -16.10 -11.29 6.01
CA GLU A 549 -16.10 -12.44 5.11
C GLU A 549 -17.41 -13.24 5.16
N TYR A 550 -18.08 -13.34 6.33
CA TYR A 550 -19.36 -14.01 6.47
C TYR A 550 -20.51 -13.43 5.64
N PRO A 551 -20.55 -12.10 5.37
CA PRO A 551 -21.59 -11.54 4.49
C PRO A 551 -21.64 -12.17 3.09
N ASP A 552 -20.50 -12.64 2.56
CA ASP A 552 -20.45 -13.34 1.27
C ASP A 552 -21.13 -14.71 1.29
N PHE A 553 -21.53 -15.18 2.49
CA PHE A 553 -22.21 -16.47 2.74
C PHE A 553 -23.58 -16.30 3.41
N GLY A 554 -24.14 -15.09 3.38
CA GLY A 554 -25.46 -14.79 3.94
C GLY A 554 -25.48 -14.54 5.45
N GLY A 555 -24.32 -14.34 6.07
CA GLY A 555 -24.19 -14.03 7.50
C GLY A 555 -23.85 -12.55 7.75
N THR A 556 -24.87 -11.72 7.95
CA THR A 556 -24.68 -10.28 8.22
C THR A 556 -25.00 -9.97 9.67
N PHE A 557 -23.98 -9.63 10.48
CA PHE A 557 -24.08 -9.39 11.91
C PHE A 557 -23.37 -8.07 12.29
N GLU A 558 -23.86 -7.41 13.35
CA GLU A 558 -23.07 -6.36 14.02
C GLU A 558 -21.98 -7.06 14.83
N VAL A 559 -20.74 -6.90 14.44
CA VAL A 559 -19.59 -7.53 15.12
C VAL A 559 -18.74 -6.46 15.77
N VAL A 560 -18.48 -6.61 17.08
CA VAL A 560 -17.71 -5.68 17.89
C VAL A 560 -16.53 -6.40 18.54
N HIS A 561 -15.35 -5.78 18.52
CA HIS A 561 -14.21 -6.33 19.24
C HIS A 561 -14.34 -6.02 20.75
N HIS A 562 -13.91 -6.94 21.63
CA HIS A 562 -14.11 -6.79 23.08
C HIS A 562 -13.53 -5.47 23.64
N THR A 563 -12.40 -4.98 23.14
CA THR A 563 -11.82 -3.70 23.60
C THR A 563 -12.67 -2.49 23.25
N VAL A 564 -13.32 -2.51 22.08
CA VAL A 564 -14.28 -1.46 21.67
C VAL A 564 -15.49 -1.50 22.60
N PHE A 565 -16.04 -2.71 22.84
CA PHE A 565 -17.17 -2.90 23.73
C PHE A 565 -16.86 -2.52 25.18
N LEU A 566 -15.67 -2.86 25.69
CA LEU A 566 -15.22 -2.45 27.03
C LEU A 566 -15.04 -0.92 27.15
N ALA A 567 -14.50 -0.27 26.11
CA ALA A 567 -14.38 1.20 26.07
C ALA A 567 -15.77 1.88 26.10
N GLU A 568 -16.77 1.30 25.44
CA GLU A 568 -18.17 1.74 25.51
C GLU A 568 -18.72 1.59 26.93
N LEU A 569 -18.61 0.42 27.55
CA LEU A 569 -19.09 0.15 28.90
C LEU A 569 -18.45 1.07 29.96
N LEU A 570 -17.16 1.40 29.81
CA LEU A 570 -16.45 2.36 30.65
C LEU A 570 -16.95 3.81 30.45
N ARG A 571 -17.25 4.17 29.19
CA ARG A 571 -17.77 5.50 28.85
C ARG A 571 -19.18 5.70 29.41
N ASP A 572 -20.00 4.66 29.34
CA ASP A 572 -21.38 4.64 29.81
C ASP A 572 -21.48 4.50 31.37
N GLY A 573 -20.34 4.39 32.05
CA GLY A 573 -20.30 4.22 33.53
C GLY A 573 -20.79 2.85 34.02
N ARG A 574 -20.95 1.88 33.15
CA ARG A 574 -21.36 0.50 33.49
C ARG A 574 -20.22 -0.34 34.07
N LEU A 575 -18.99 0.08 33.84
CA LEU A 575 -17.77 -0.42 34.47
C LEU A 575 -17.02 0.77 35.09
N THR A 576 -16.59 0.63 36.34
CA THR A 576 -15.82 1.67 37.04
C THR A 576 -14.60 1.02 37.68
N PRO A 577 -13.40 1.20 37.10
CA PRO A 577 -12.16 0.72 37.70
C PRO A 577 -11.87 1.53 38.97
N ALA A 578 -11.76 0.85 40.11
CA ALA A 578 -11.51 1.47 41.40
C ALA A 578 -10.24 0.97 42.08
N LYS A 579 -9.76 -0.21 41.71
CA LYS A 579 -8.54 -0.80 42.28
C LYS A 579 -7.31 -0.34 41.50
N GLU A 580 -6.28 0.03 42.20
CA GLU A 580 -5.02 0.47 41.62
C GLU A 580 -4.26 -0.70 41.03
N VAL A 581 -3.71 -0.49 39.84
CA VAL A 581 -2.83 -1.40 39.12
C VAL A 581 -1.53 -0.65 38.82
N GLU A 582 -0.62 -0.62 39.82
CA GLU A 582 0.68 0.03 39.64
C GLU A 582 1.56 -0.78 38.65
N ASP A 583 1.55 -0.36 37.38
CA ASP A 583 2.37 -1.04 36.33
C ASP A 583 2.78 -0.07 35.21
N LEU A 584 3.96 -0.35 34.63
CA LEU A 584 4.41 0.27 33.38
C LEU A 584 4.12 -0.70 32.25
N ILE A 585 3.15 -0.36 31.43
CA ILE A 585 2.61 -1.24 30.40
C ILE A 585 2.98 -0.73 29.01
N THR A 586 3.44 -1.64 28.14
CA THR A 586 3.49 -1.37 26.70
C THR A 586 2.40 -2.15 25.98
N TYR A 587 1.77 -1.53 24.97
CA TYR A 587 0.70 -2.16 24.22
C TYR A 587 1.18 -2.66 22.86
N HIS A 588 0.89 -3.92 22.56
CA HIS A 588 1.10 -4.50 21.23
C HIS A 588 -0.16 -4.38 20.39
N ASP A 589 -0.07 -3.65 19.28
CA ASP A 589 -1.16 -3.52 18.31
C ASP A 589 -1.32 -4.81 17.47
N PRO A 590 -2.39 -5.60 17.68
CA PRO A 590 -2.66 -6.75 16.84
C PRO A 590 -2.97 -6.30 15.41
N CYS A 591 -2.28 -6.88 14.43
CA CYS A 591 -2.44 -6.45 13.02
C CYS A 591 -3.86 -6.63 12.49
N TYR A 592 -4.56 -7.69 12.88
CA TYR A 592 -5.96 -7.93 12.48
C TYR A 592 -6.96 -6.99 13.18
N LEU A 593 -6.59 -6.40 14.31
CA LEU A 593 -7.40 -5.37 14.95
C LEU A 593 -7.11 -3.98 14.34
N GLY A 594 -5.84 -3.60 14.29
CA GLY A 594 -5.41 -2.29 13.79
C GLY A 594 -5.48 -2.20 12.27
N ARG A 595 -4.51 -2.77 11.53
CA ARG A 595 -4.42 -2.61 10.06
C ARG A 595 -5.62 -3.16 9.29
N TYR A 596 -6.22 -4.25 9.76
CA TYR A 596 -7.40 -4.84 9.11
C TYR A 596 -8.68 -4.08 9.41
N ASN A 597 -8.85 -3.55 10.63
CA ASN A 597 -10.11 -3.02 11.12
C ASN A 597 -10.05 -1.58 11.66
N GLY A 598 -8.89 -0.94 11.67
CA GLY A 598 -8.72 0.47 12.06
C GLY A 598 -8.84 0.75 13.57
N VAL A 599 -8.89 -0.27 14.42
CA VAL A 599 -9.04 -0.14 15.87
C VAL A 599 -7.67 -0.01 16.53
N TYR A 600 -7.33 1.18 16.99
CA TYR A 600 -6.05 1.50 17.63
C TYR A 600 -6.21 2.20 18.99
N GLU A 601 -7.22 3.06 19.14
CA GLU A 601 -7.36 3.92 20.30
C GLU A 601 -8.14 3.24 21.42
N GLU A 602 -9.18 2.48 21.13
CA GLU A 602 -10.06 1.90 22.13
C GLU A 602 -9.34 0.99 23.15
N PRO A 603 -8.37 0.15 22.74
CA PRO A 603 -7.57 -0.60 23.70
C PRO A 603 -6.74 0.31 24.62
N ARG A 604 -6.22 1.43 24.07
CA ARG A 604 -5.47 2.43 24.83
C ARG A 604 -6.37 3.21 25.80
N ASP A 605 -7.56 3.57 25.36
CA ASP A 605 -8.57 4.24 26.21
C ASP A 605 -8.94 3.39 27.41
N VAL A 606 -9.07 2.06 27.23
CA VAL A 606 -9.30 1.15 28.38
C VAL A 606 -8.10 1.18 29.32
N LEU A 607 -6.88 1.04 28.83
CA LEU A 607 -5.67 1.04 29.66
C LEU A 607 -5.46 2.34 30.42
N LEU A 608 -5.70 3.50 29.78
CA LEU A 608 -5.52 4.83 30.40
C LEU A 608 -6.56 5.14 31.48
N ARG A 609 -7.69 4.41 31.53
CA ARG A 609 -8.70 4.54 32.60
C ARG A 609 -8.41 3.68 33.81
N LEU A 610 -7.39 2.84 33.78
CA LEU A 610 -7.01 2.02 34.96
C LEU A 610 -6.18 2.85 35.93
N PRO A 611 -6.59 2.94 37.21
CA PRO A 611 -5.83 3.67 38.21
C PRO A 611 -4.41 3.11 38.39
N GLY A 612 -3.39 3.96 38.45
CA GLY A 612 -1.99 3.59 38.65
C GLY A 612 -1.25 3.10 37.40
N VAL A 613 -1.94 2.85 36.28
CA VAL A 613 -1.32 2.41 35.05
C VAL A 613 -0.59 3.55 34.33
N ARG A 614 0.66 3.30 33.96
CA ARG A 614 1.43 4.15 33.06
C ARG A 614 1.72 3.39 31.77
N THR A 615 1.55 4.05 30.63
CA THR A 615 1.77 3.42 29.33
C THR A 615 3.02 3.98 28.63
N VAL A 616 3.77 3.13 27.96
CA VAL A 616 4.88 3.49 27.08
C VAL A 616 4.72 2.80 25.71
N GLU A 617 4.84 3.56 24.63
CA GLU A 617 4.70 3.00 23.28
C GLU A 617 6.00 2.37 22.80
N MET A 618 5.90 1.23 22.13
CA MET A 618 7.03 0.69 21.37
C MET A 618 7.34 1.60 20.16
N GLN A 619 8.59 1.63 19.71
CA GLN A 619 9.00 2.41 18.54
C GLN A 619 8.14 2.12 17.30
N GLN A 620 7.73 0.86 17.14
CA GLN A 620 6.80 0.42 16.09
C GLN A 620 5.46 0.08 16.71
N CYS A 621 4.54 1.02 16.65
CA CYS A 621 3.18 0.92 17.18
C CYS A 621 2.14 1.39 16.16
N ARG A 622 0.87 1.20 16.45
CA ARG A 622 -0.28 1.58 15.62
C ARG A 622 -0.19 0.98 14.21
N GLU A 623 -0.42 1.76 13.15
CA GLU A 623 -0.32 1.30 11.76
C GLU A 623 1.08 0.77 11.38
N LYS A 624 2.12 1.24 12.07
CA LYS A 624 3.51 0.78 11.89
C LYS A 624 3.89 -0.38 12.80
N GLY A 625 2.97 -0.91 13.60
CA GLY A 625 3.21 -1.98 14.55
C GLY A 625 3.89 -3.20 13.91
N PHE A 626 4.94 -3.72 14.55
CA PHE A 626 5.59 -4.95 14.12
C PHE A 626 4.72 -6.17 14.45
N CYS A 627 4.68 -7.17 13.57
CA CYS A 627 3.87 -8.37 13.74
C CYS A 627 4.36 -9.25 14.90
N CYS A 628 3.44 -9.96 15.55
CA CYS A 628 3.78 -10.99 16.55
C CYS A 628 4.27 -12.31 15.94
N GLY A 629 4.00 -12.54 14.64
CA GLY A 629 4.40 -13.76 13.93
C GLY A 629 3.30 -14.81 13.74
N ALA A 630 2.13 -14.68 14.37
CA ALA A 630 1.09 -15.71 14.37
C ALA A 630 0.27 -15.83 13.08
N GLY A 631 0.01 -14.68 12.42
CA GLY A 631 -0.90 -14.60 11.29
C GLY A 631 -0.53 -15.48 10.10
N GLY A 632 -1.45 -15.65 9.15
CA GLY A 632 -1.23 -16.52 7.99
C GLY A 632 -1.07 -18.00 8.35
N ALA A 633 -1.64 -18.40 9.49
CA ALA A 633 -1.49 -19.71 10.12
C ALA A 633 -0.03 -20.06 10.54
N ARG A 634 0.87 -19.07 10.59
CA ARG A 634 2.28 -19.28 10.94
C ARG A 634 2.50 -19.81 12.36
N MET A 635 1.58 -19.51 13.30
CA MET A 635 1.69 -20.08 14.66
C MET A 635 1.62 -21.61 14.71
N TRP A 636 1.15 -22.24 13.63
CA TRP A 636 1.06 -23.71 13.49
C TRP A 636 2.22 -24.29 12.69
N MET A 637 3.23 -23.46 12.35
CA MET A 637 4.39 -23.86 11.55
C MET A 637 5.67 -23.51 12.29
N GLU A 638 6.71 -24.34 12.13
CA GLU A 638 8.03 -24.05 12.67
C GLU A 638 8.74 -22.94 11.89
N GLU A 639 9.42 -22.04 12.61
CA GLU A 639 10.27 -21.02 12.02
C GLU A 639 11.73 -21.47 12.03
N ARG A 640 12.17 -22.12 10.95
CA ARG A 640 13.52 -22.71 10.81
C ARG A 640 14.50 -21.79 10.11
N ILE A 641 14.03 -20.74 9.41
CA ILE A 641 14.84 -19.80 8.63
C ILE A 641 14.87 -18.45 9.33
N GLY A 642 16.06 -17.90 9.52
CA GLY A 642 16.25 -16.60 10.14
C GLY A 642 15.88 -16.54 11.62
N GLU A 643 15.72 -15.33 12.16
CA GLU A 643 15.26 -15.10 13.53
C GLU A 643 13.74 -15.30 13.61
N ARG A 644 13.23 -15.83 14.72
CA ARG A 644 11.79 -15.93 14.96
C ARG A 644 11.17 -14.53 15.10
N VAL A 645 10.03 -14.31 14.40
CA VAL A 645 9.34 -13.01 14.38
C VAL A 645 8.90 -12.56 15.78
N ASN A 646 8.41 -13.51 16.60
CA ASN A 646 7.99 -13.22 17.98
C ASN A 646 9.17 -12.84 18.88
N HIS A 647 10.37 -13.40 18.67
CA HIS A 647 11.58 -13.02 19.41
C HIS A 647 11.97 -11.56 19.15
N ARG A 648 11.95 -11.14 17.88
CA ARG A 648 12.19 -9.75 17.50
C ARG A 648 11.16 -8.82 18.13
N ARG A 649 9.88 -9.23 18.12
CA ARG A 649 8.82 -8.40 18.72
C ARG A 649 8.94 -8.30 20.22
N LEU A 650 9.33 -9.36 20.92
CA LEU A 650 9.64 -9.31 22.36
C LEU A 650 10.81 -8.36 22.64
N GLY A 651 11.84 -8.34 21.78
CA GLY A 651 12.92 -7.36 21.87
C GLY A 651 12.43 -5.91 21.86
N HIS A 652 11.43 -5.58 21.04
CA HIS A 652 10.83 -4.24 21.07
C HIS A 652 10.07 -3.92 22.38
N VAL A 653 9.56 -4.95 23.08
CA VAL A 653 9.01 -4.77 24.45
C VAL A 653 10.14 -4.45 25.42
N GLU A 654 11.23 -5.22 25.37
CA GLU A 654 12.41 -5.03 26.21
C GLU A 654 13.01 -3.61 26.09
N GLU A 655 13.04 -3.07 24.86
CA GLU A 655 13.51 -1.70 24.57
C GLU A 655 12.70 -0.62 25.27
N THR A 656 11.44 -0.88 25.64
CA THR A 656 10.58 0.09 26.33
C THR A 656 10.85 0.17 27.84
N GLY A 657 11.49 -0.83 28.41
CA GLY A 657 11.65 -1.00 29.86
C GLY A 657 10.37 -1.42 30.58
N ALA A 658 9.27 -1.66 29.87
CA ALA A 658 8.02 -2.15 30.47
C ALA A 658 8.17 -3.61 30.94
N ARG A 659 7.58 -3.91 32.10
CA ARG A 659 7.51 -5.27 32.65
C ARG A 659 6.24 -6.01 32.23
N THR A 660 5.29 -5.30 31.64
CA THR A 660 4.03 -5.86 31.16
C THR A 660 3.81 -5.47 29.71
N VAL A 661 3.57 -6.48 28.87
CA VAL A 661 3.02 -6.27 27.53
C VAL A 661 1.54 -6.63 27.52
N ALA A 662 0.71 -5.61 27.21
CA ALA A 662 -0.71 -5.81 26.99
C ALA A 662 -0.99 -6.04 25.50
N SER A 663 -1.95 -6.89 25.19
CA SER A 663 -2.47 -7.09 23.84
C SER A 663 -3.98 -7.30 23.88
N ALA A 664 -4.59 -7.35 22.72
CA ALA A 664 -6.01 -7.60 22.55
C ALA A 664 -6.23 -8.67 21.47
N CYS A 665 -5.41 -9.72 21.51
CA CYS A 665 -5.46 -10.83 20.57
C CYS A 665 -4.89 -12.10 21.21
N PRO A 666 -5.66 -13.20 21.27
CA PRO A 666 -5.21 -14.43 21.88
C PRO A 666 -3.99 -15.04 21.18
N TYR A 667 -3.88 -14.90 19.85
CA TYR A 667 -2.71 -15.40 19.12
C TYR A 667 -1.46 -14.56 19.42
N CYS A 668 -1.59 -13.25 19.56
CA CYS A 668 -0.45 -12.41 19.95
C CYS A 668 0.04 -12.78 21.35
N LEU A 669 -0.86 -13.04 22.29
CA LEU A 669 -0.49 -13.49 23.64
C LEU A 669 0.28 -14.80 23.64
N LEU A 670 -0.17 -15.79 22.84
CA LEU A 670 0.54 -17.05 22.65
C LEU A 670 1.96 -16.86 22.09
N MET A 671 2.11 -15.97 21.10
CA MET A 671 3.43 -15.69 20.51
C MET A 671 4.36 -14.99 21.50
N PHE A 672 3.85 -14.11 22.36
CA PHE A 672 4.64 -13.49 23.42
C PHE A 672 4.99 -14.51 24.53
N ASP A 673 4.06 -15.40 24.87
CA ASP A 673 4.30 -16.44 25.87
C ASP A 673 5.40 -17.40 25.42
N ASP A 674 5.33 -17.85 24.17
CA ASP A 674 6.34 -18.68 23.55
C ASP A 674 7.72 -17.97 23.46
N ALA A 675 7.73 -16.71 23.02
CA ALA A 675 8.98 -15.92 22.94
C ALA A 675 9.61 -15.70 24.33
N ALA A 676 8.79 -15.37 25.33
CA ALA A 676 9.28 -15.13 26.71
C ALA A 676 9.87 -16.40 27.31
N LYS A 677 9.20 -17.54 27.15
CA LYS A 677 9.70 -18.84 27.61
C LYS A 677 11.01 -19.21 26.92
N SER A 678 11.05 -19.13 25.60
CA SER A 678 12.23 -19.52 24.81
C SER A 678 13.44 -18.61 25.02
N LYS A 679 13.24 -17.34 25.42
CA LYS A 679 14.29 -16.36 25.74
C LYS A 679 14.62 -16.26 27.23
N GLY A 680 13.93 -17.02 28.09
CA GLY A 680 14.09 -16.90 29.55
C GLY A 680 13.66 -15.55 30.12
N ARG A 681 12.64 -14.90 29.48
CA ARG A 681 12.09 -13.60 29.88
C ARG A 681 10.69 -13.73 30.45
N GLU A 682 10.51 -14.72 31.34
CA GLU A 682 9.24 -14.96 32.02
C GLU A 682 8.89 -13.84 33.02
N ASP A 683 9.87 -13.00 33.38
CA ASP A 683 9.72 -11.77 34.15
C ASP A 683 8.83 -10.72 33.48
N ILE A 684 8.68 -10.76 32.16
CA ILE A 684 7.76 -9.89 31.43
C ILE A 684 6.35 -10.49 31.49
N ALA A 685 5.41 -9.82 32.12
CA ALA A 685 4.01 -10.22 32.14
C ALA A 685 3.33 -10.02 30.77
N ARG A 686 2.54 -10.99 30.34
CA ARG A 686 1.79 -10.99 29.08
C ARG A 686 0.31 -11.07 29.40
N VAL A 687 -0.44 -10.00 29.16
CA VAL A 687 -1.83 -9.88 29.61
C VAL A 687 -2.75 -9.34 28.52
N ASP A 688 -4.01 -9.75 28.55
CA ASP A 688 -5.04 -9.09 27.75
C ASP A 688 -5.55 -7.82 28.47
N VAL A 689 -5.98 -6.86 27.68
CA VAL A 689 -6.61 -5.61 28.20
C VAL A 689 -7.79 -5.92 29.13
N ALA A 690 -8.58 -6.95 28.81
CA ALA A 690 -9.72 -7.39 29.65
C ALA A 690 -9.26 -7.92 31.01
N GLU A 691 -8.12 -8.61 31.10
CA GLU A 691 -7.60 -9.11 32.39
C GLU A 691 -7.16 -7.97 33.32
N LEU A 692 -6.56 -6.92 32.74
CA LEU A 692 -6.16 -5.75 33.51
C LEU A 692 -7.40 -5.01 34.04
N LEU A 693 -8.41 -4.83 33.20
CA LEU A 693 -9.67 -4.18 33.60
C LEU A 693 -10.44 -5.02 34.66
N ASP A 694 -10.48 -6.35 34.53
CA ASP A 694 -11.12 -7.22 35.48
C ASP A 694 -10.47 -7.18 36.88
N ARG A 695 -9.13 -7.02 36.92
CA ARG A 695 -8.39 -6.81 38.20
C ARG A 695 -8.71 -5.46 38.84
N ALA A 696 -8.92 -4.42 38.01
CA ALA A 696 -9.17 -3.05 38.45
C ALA A 696 -10.62 -2.81 38.90
N THR A 697 -11.57 -3.64 38.43
CA THR A 697 -12.99 -3.58 38.80
C THR A 697 -13.32 -4.64 39.86
#